data_28febb924729c21ba5b82e6c4a953b3c
#
_entry.id   28febb924729c21ba5b82e6c4a953b3c
#
_cell.length_a   1.000
_cell.length_b   1.000
_cell.length_c   1.000
_cell.angle_alpha   90.00
_cell.angle_beta   90.00
_cell.angle_gamma   90.00
#
_symmetry.space_group_name_H-M   'P 1'
#
loop_
_entity.id
_entity.type
_entity.pdbx_description
1 polymer ?
#
loop_
_entity_poly.entity_id
_entity_poly.type
_entity_poly.pdbx_seq_one_letter_code
_entity_poly.pdbx_strand_id
1 'polypeptide(L)'
;MRWVTRGAIAMTAIVFLALVGVILADRLAQPAPPDPTAFIARAAKYDVRIRRDSWGVPHVLGKTDADVAFGLGYAHSEDDFATIQEVALASRGQLAASIGLKGATTDYLVHLFRVWENINARYRKDLPPGVRSVIEAYADGVNCYAALHPDKVKAGMLPLTGKDVAAGFVFKTPFFYGLDSLLRKLNTDTGGKPLPEIGSNGVAVGPHRSADGATRLLVNSHQPYEGPVSWYEVVLQSGEGWHVAGGVFPGSPFMLHGHNEHLGWANTVNNPDLADVYKLTINPANDNQYLLDGKWRDFERSDAAIRIKLFGPLFWTFHRDVLWSAQGPVFKTDHGVFAVRYAGMNEIRQVLQYYRLDKARSLDEWKAAMRLQALPSINYIYADEHGTIGYVYNGLFPVRKEEIDWHGFIPGDRSDLIWHSYLPFDKIPQLWNPKSAFVFNSNNTPFQATAPQDDLKPSDFSKTLGIQTNMTNRAMRALETFGADSAITADKFRAYKFDLTYSAHSDIARMISEILAIKPGDDADLREAQRILRQWDRRTDVHNRGAALAVLMGVRAAPENPGGPWKEPPLDALRDAIAVLKTHFGRLDPQWGQVNRFRRGKLDLPVDGGPDIYRAVYGVQQDDGTLTAVDGDTFIMIVTWDKSGKLSSQSIHQYGSATLDASSAHYADQSPLFVRMQMKPVWFTESQLKGHIERDYRPGQ
;
A
#
# COMPACT_ATOMS: atom_id res chain seq x y z
N MET A 1 28.85 -19.92 -54.24
CA MET A 1 29.31 -19.42 -52.95
C MET A 1 29.44 -17.89 -52.88
N ARG A 2 30.17 -17.19 -53.76
CA ARG A 2 30.34 -15.70 -53.71
C ARG A 2 29.03 -14.89 -53.87
N TRP A 3 28.01 -15.37 -54.56
CA TRP A 3 26.70 -14.69 -54.71
C TRP A 3 25.82 -14.81 -53.44
N VAL A 4 25.88 -15.95 -52.75
CA VAL A 4 25.13 -16.17 -51.50
C VAL A 4 25.70 -15.29 -50.38
N THR A 5 27.03 -15.18 -50.32
CA THR A 5 27.70 -14.28 -49.32
C THR A 5 27.41 -12.79 -49.58
N ARG A 6 27.40 -12.36 -50.85
CA ARG A 6 27.03 -10.96 -51.20
C ARG A 6 25.55 -10.66 -50.90
N GLY A 7 24.64 -11.61 -51.17
CA GLY A 7 23.23 -11.48 -50.80
C GLY A 7 23.01 -11.41 -49.28
N ALA A 8 23.73 -12.25 -48.54
CA ALA A 8 23.65 -12.22 -47.07
C ALA A 8 24.18 -10.91 -46.46
N ILE A 9 25.32 -10.39 -47.01
CA ILE A 9 25.87 -9.10 -46.57
C ILE A 9 24.91 -7.93 -46.90
N ALA A 10 24.31 -7.94 -48.10
CA ALA A 10 23.34 -6.92 -48.51
C ALA A 10 22.09 -6.97 -47.61
N MET A 11 21.56 -8.14 -47.29
CA MET A 11 20.44 -8.32 -46.39
C MET A 11 20.76 -7.87 -44.97
N THR A 12 21.92 -8.20 -44.44
CA THR A 12 22.39 -7.73 -43.11
C THR A 12 22.50 -6.20 -43.07
N ALA A 13 23.05 -5.58 -44.13
CA ALA A 13 23.13 -4.14 -44.23
C ALA A 13 21.75 -3.45 -44.30
N ILE A 14 20.79 -4.00 -45.03
CA ILE A 14 19.42 -3.50 -45.09
C ILE A 14 18.74 -3.59 -43.74
N VAL A 15 18.85 -4.73 -43.05
CA VAL A 15 18.28 -4.93 -41.71
C VAL A 15 18.92 -3.96 -40.70
N PHE A 16 20.23 -3.76 -40.77
CA PHE A 16 20.92 -2.79 -39.92
C PHE A 16 20.48 -1.35 -40.16
N LEU A 17 20.37 -0.93 -41.42
CA LEU A 17 19.88 0.41 -41.78
C LEU A 17 18.43 0.60 -41.37
N ALA A 18 17.57 -0.42 -41.50
CA ALA A 18 16.19 -0.37 -41.02
C ALA A 18 16.11 -0.22 -39.50
N LEU A 19 16.92 -0.97 -38.73
CA LEU A 19 16.99 -0.85 -37.28
C LEU A 19 17.49 0.56 -36.85
N VAL A 20 18.52 1.08 -37.50
CA VAL A 20 19.02 2.44 -37.25
C VAL A 20 17.92 3.47 -37.57
N GLY A 21 17.20 3.28 -38.67
CA GLY A 21 16.07 4.14 -39.04
C GLY A 21 14.95 4.14 -37.98
N VAL A 22 14.57 2.97 -37.47
CA VAL A 22 13.58 2.85 -36.40
C VAL A 22 14.06 3.51 -35.11
N ILE A 23 15.31 3.31 -34.70
CA ILE A 23 15.89 3.94 -33.51
C ILE A 23 15.91 5.47 -33.65
N LEU A 24 16.30 5.98 -34.80
CA LEU A 24 16.32 7.41 -35.07
C LEU A 24 14.90 8.01 -35.09
N ALA A 25 13.95 7.35 -35.73
CA ALA A 25 12.55 7.77 -35.74
C ALA A 25 11.96 7.82 -34.32
N ASP A 26 12.20 6.78 -33.51
CA ASP A 26 11.76 6.77 -32.09
C ASP A 26 12.41 7.90 -31.31
N ARG A 27 13.71 8.14 -31.46
CA ARG A 27 14.42 9.25 -30.78
C ARG A 27 13.88 10.61 -31.17
N LEU A 28 13.60 10.83 -32.44
CA LEU A 28 13.08 12.10 -32.95
C LEU A 28 11.62 12.35 -32.50
N ALA A 29 10.87 11.29 -32.23
CA ALA A 29 9.51 11.38 -31.70
C ALA A 29 9.48 11.71 -30.19
N GLN A 30 10.59 11.53 -29.45
CA GLN A 30 10.65 11.88 -28.05
C GLN A 30 10.91 13.39 -27.86
N PRO A 31 10.30 14.03 -26.85
CA PRO A 31 10.60 15.42 -26.51
C PRO A 31 12.07 15.58 -26.15
N ALA A 32 12.64 16.72 -26.48
CA ALA A 32 14.00 17.07 -26.08
C ALA A 32 14.12 17.04 -24.54
N PRO A 33 15.24 16.54 -23.99
CA PRO A 33 15.47 16.63 -22.54
C PRO A 33 15.38 18.08 -22.08
N PRO A 34 14.72 18.36 -20.96
CA PRO A 34 14.63 19.70 -20.42
C PRO A 34 16.01 20.18 -19.97
N ASP A 35 16.23 21.50 -20.00
CA ASP A 35 17.45 22.12 -19.50
C ASP A 35 17.57 21.97 -17.98
N PRO A 36 18.58 21.24 -17.46
CA PRO A 36 18.77 21.06 -16.02
C PRO A 36 18.96 22.37 -15.26
N THR A 37 19.55 23.40 -15.90
CA THR A 37 19.81 24.70 -15.26
C THR A 37 18.51 25.41 -14.86
N ALA A 38 17.43 25.20 -15.61
CA ALA A 38 16.11 25.72 -15.29
C ALA A 38 15.54 25.18 -13.98
N PHE A 39 15.84 23.92 -13.62
CA PHE A 39 15.41 23.33 -12.36
C PHE A 39 16.20 23.86 -11.17
N ILE A 40 17.51 24.03 -11.34
CA ILE A 40 18.37 24.64 -10.31
C ILE A 40 17.96 26.10 -10.07
N ALA A 41 17.67 26.85 -11.12
CA ALA A 41 17.20 28.24 -11.00
C ALA A 41 15.85 28.33 -10.25
N ARG A 42 14.94 27.38 -10.48
CA ARG A 42 13.68 27.34 -9.73
C ARG A 42 13.86 27.00 -8.24
N ALA A 43 14.86 26.20 -7.90
CA ALA A 43 15.15 25.85 -6.50
C ALA A 43 15.46 27.08 -5.64
N ALA A 44 16.03 28.15 -6.24
CA ALA A 44 16.39 29.37 -5.54
C ALA A 44 15.20 30.16 -4.93
N LYS A 45 13.95 29.85 -5.34
CA LYS A 45 12.76 30.51 -4.76
C LYS A 45 12.30 29.87 -3.43
N TYR A 46 12.83 28.71 -3.06
CA TYR A 46 12.43 27.99 -1.85
C TYR A 46 13.43 28.23 -0.71
N ASP A 47 12.92 28.61 0.46
CA ASP A 47 13.73 28.81 1.68
C ASP A 47 13.51 27.63 2.62
N VAL A 48 14.22 26.54 2.38
CA VAL A 48 14.09 25.29 3.11
C VAL A 48 15.41 24.83 3.69
N ARG A 49 15.35 24.20 4.85
CA ARG A 49 16.46 23.53 5.53
C ARG A 49 16.11 22.10 5.81
N ILE A 50 17.02 21.18 5.52
CA ILE A 50 16.90 19.75 5.80
C ILE A 50 17.90 19.41 6.89
N ARG A 51 17.41 18.85 7.99
CA ARG A 51 18.24 18.32 9.08
C ARG A 51 18.00 16.82 9.14
N ARG A 52 19.02 16.02 8.92
CA ARG A 52 18.94 14.59 9.16
C ARG A 52 19.34 14.30 10.59
N ASP A 53 18.52 13.51 11.26
CA ASP A 53 18.83 13.05 12.60
C ASP A 53 19.83 11.88 12.59
N SER A 54 20.21 11.37 13.75
CA SER A 54 21.16 10.26 13.91
C SER A 54 20.66 8.90 13.37
N TRP A 55 19.43 8.84 12.83
CA TRP A 55 18.88 7.70 12.11
C TRP A 55 18.65 8.02 10.63
N GLY A 56 19.18 9.14 10.17
CA GLY A 56 19.02 9.64 8.81
C GLY A 56 17.63 10.18 8.48
N VAL A 57 16.69 10.18 9.42
CA VAL A 57 15.33 10.67 9.16
C VAL A 57 15.38 12.18 8.90
N PRO A 58 14.81 12.66 7.77
CA PRO A 58 14.83 14.08 7.46
C PRO A 58 13.76 14.85 8.25
N HIS A 59 14.21 15.93 8.88
CA HIS A 59 13.41 17.01 9.43
C HIS A 59 13.46 18.17 8.47
N VAL A 60 12.37 18.43 7.77
CA VAL A 60 12.30 19.43 6.72
C VAL A 60 11.61 20.69 7.25
N LEU A 61 12.35 21.79 7.31
CA LEU A 61 11.91 23.07 7.87
C LEU A 61 11.82 24.13 6.78
N GLY A 62 10.69 24.84 6.69
CA GLY A 62 10.47 25.89 5.72
C GLY A 62 9.55 26.99 6.26
N LYS A 63 9.54 28.16 5.61
CA LYS A 63 8.62 29.24 5.96
C LYS A 63 7.20 28.95 5.49
N THR A 64 7.07 28.33 4.33
CA THR A 64 5.81 28.01 3.69
C THR A 64 5.67 26.50 3.53
N ASP A 65 4.43 26.02 3.31
CA ASP A 65 4.18 24.62 3.00
C ASP A 65 4.87 24.19 1.69
N ALA A 66 4.98 25.09 0.74
CA ALA A 66 5.71 24.87 -0.51
C ALA A 66 7.22 24.68 -0.30
N ASP A 67 7.85 25.48 0.60
CA ASP A 67 9.26 25.28 0.95
C ASP A 67 9.49 23.87 1.51
N VAL A 68 8.64 23.46 2.44
CA VAL A 68 8.72 22.12 3.06
C VAL A 68 8.51 21.01 2.03
N ALA A 69 7.53 21.13 1.16
CA ALA A 69 7.27 20.16 0.10
C ALA A 69 8.46 20.03 -0.88
N PHE A 70 9.09 21.15 -1.26
CA PHE A 70 10.31 21.16 -2.06
C PHE A 70 11.45 20.40 -1.36
N GLY A 71 11.68 20.71 -0.08
CA GLY A 71 12.70 20.02 0.73
C GLY A 71 12.45 18.52 0.86
N LEU A 72 11.19 18.10 1.04
CA LEU A 72 10.82 16.70 1.08
C LEU A 72 11.09 16.00 -0.26
N GLY A 73 10.71 16.62 -1.39
CA GLY A 73 10.98 16.07 -2.72
C GLY A 73 12.48 15.84 -2.95
N TYR A 74 13.31 16.76 -2.49
CA TYR A 74 14.77 16.65 -2.57
C TYR A 74 15.31 15.55 -1.64
N ALA A 75 14.95 15.57 -0.34
CA ALA A 75 15.43 14.61 0.65
C ALA A 75 15.02 13.15 0.35
N HIS A 76 13.77 12.96 -0.10
CA HIS A 76 13.30 11.64 -0.50
C HIS A 76 14.03 11.12 -1.73
N SER A 77 14.41 12.03 -2.67
CA SER A 77 15.21 11.67 -3.84
C SER A 77 16.66 11.31 -3.48
N GLU A 78 17.22 11.86 -2.41
CA GLU A 78 18.55 11.41 -1.92
C GLU A 78 18.52 9.93 -1.53
N ASP A 79 17.42 9.45 -0.95
CA ASP A 79 17.30 8.13 -0.33
C ASP A 79 16.66 7.08 -1.26
N ASP A 80 15.69 7.48 -2.11
CA ASP A 80 14.92 6.55 -2.95
C ASP A 80 14.46 7.16 -4.29
N PHE A 81 15.37 7.74 -5.04
CA PHE A 81 15.04 8.34 -6.34
C PHE A 81 14.55 7.32 -7.37
N ALA A 82 15.04 6.08 -7.29
CA ALA A 82 14.66 5.03 -8.24
C ALA A 82 13.17 4.73 -8.19
N THR A 83 12.59 4.58 -6.99
CA THR A 83 11.15 4.30 -6.81
C THR A 83 10.29 5.51 -7.18
N ILE A 84 10.72 6.74 -6.81
CA ILE A 84 10.01 7.96 -7.22
C ILE A 84 9.86 8.03 -8.74
N GLN A 85 10.93 7.71 -9.49
CA GLN A 85 10.90 7.68 -10.94
C GLN A 85 9.95 6.60 -11.49
N GLU A 86 9.94 5.41 -10.90
CA GLU A 86 9.05 4.33 -11.32
C GLU A 86 7.58 4.68 -11.09
N VAL A 87 7.27 5.28 -9.94
CA VAL A 87 5.92 5.79 -9.64
C VAL A 87 5.48 6.84 -10.66
N ALA A 88 6.35 7.79 -11.00
CA ALA A 88 6.05 8.82 -12.00
C ALA A 88 5.83 8.22 -13.39
N LEU A 89 6.69 7.31 -13.84
CA LEU A 89 6.54 6.64 -15.13
C LEU A 89 5.29 5.76 -15.18
N ALA A 90 4.99 5.05 -14.09
CA ALA A 90 3.76 4.24 -13.99
C ALA A 90 2.50 5.12 -14.11
N SER A 91 2.42 6.22 -13.37
CA SER A 91 1.26 7.13 -13.42
C SER A 91 1.11 7.87 -14.75
N ARG A 92 2.19 7.98 -15.54
CA ARG A 92 2.18 8.50 -16.91
C ARG A 92 1.74 7.49 -17.97
N GLY A 93 1.66 6.19 -17.65
CA GLY A 93 1.52 5.13 -18.65
C GLY A 93 2.79 4.97 -19.50
N GLN A 94 3.96 5.11 -18.89
CA GLN A 94 5.28 5.04 -19.52
C GLN A 94 6.23 4.05 -18.83
N LEU A 95 5.71 3.19 -17.96
CA LEU A 95 6.51 2.22 -17.22
C LEU A 95 7.14 1.18 -18.17
N ALA A 96 6.43 0.76 -19.21
CA ALA A 96 6.92 -0.19 -20.21
C ALA A 96 8.14 0.33 -20.99
N ALA A 97 8.27 1.64 -21.12
CA ALA A 97 9.46 2.26 -21.71
C ALA A 97 10.71 2.15 -20.80
N SER A 98 10.54 1.88 -19.51
CA SER A 98 11.62 1.65 -18.56
C SER A 98 11.92 0.16 -18.34
N ILE A 99 10.91 -0.66 -18.02
CA ILE A 99 11.06 -2.06 -17.58
C ILE A 99 10.60 -3.10 -18.61
N GLY A 100 10.27 -2.68 -19.83
CA GLY A 100 9.83 -3.57 -20.91
C GLY A 100 8.38 -4.04 -20.74
N LEU A 101 8.07 -5.21 -21.33
CA LEU A 101 6.71 -5.75 -21.41
C LEU A 101 5.99 -5.86 -20.05
N LYS A 102 6.74 -6.05 -18.97
CA LYS A 102 6.18 -6.14 -17.62
C LYS A 102 5.40 -4.87 -17.20
N GLY A 103 5.75 -3.71 -17.76
CA GLY A 103 5.06 -2.44 -17.51
C GLY A 103 3.82 -2.20 -18.37
N ALA A 104 3.62 -2.98 -19.44
CA ALA A 104 2.62 -2.67 -20.47
C ALA A 104 1.16 -2.69 -19.95
N THR A 105 0.85 -3.62 -19.03
CA THR A 105 -0.49 -3.67 -18.40
C THR A 105 -0.75 -2.42 -17.57
N THR A 106 0.22 -1.96 -16.80
CA THR A 106 0.14 -0.71 -16.02
C THR A 106 -0.12 0.48 -16.93
N ASP A 107 0.66 0.61 -18.00
CA ASP A 107 0.52 1.69 -18.97
C ASP A 107 -0.86 1.68 -19.64
N TYR A 108 -1.35 0.50 -20.02
CA TYR A 108 -2.69 0.37 -20.58
C TYR A 108 -3.80 0.80 -19.60
N LEU A 109 -3.69 0.41 -18.31
CA LEU A 109 -4.66 0.79 -17.28
C LEU A 109 -4.72 2.30 -17.04
N VAL A 110 -3.59 3.01 -17.15
CA VAL A 110 -3.57 4.48 -17.04
C VAL A 110 -4.43 5.12 -18.14
N HIS A 111 -4.31 4.63 -19.38
CA HIS A 111 -5.16 5.06 -20.48
C HIS A 111 -6.63 4.64 -20.30
N LEU A 112 -6.84 3.39 -19.89
CA LEU A 112 -8.18 2.84 -19.70
C LEU A 112 -8.96 3.58 -18.61
N PHE A 113 -8.31 4.00 -17.52
CA PHE A 113 -8.92 4.78 -16.45
C PHE A 113 -8.95 6.29 -16.75
N ARG A 114 -8.46 6.73 -17.90
CA ARG A 114 -8.45 8.15 -18.34
C ARG A 114 -7.79 9.04 -17.31
N VAL A 115 -6.68 8.58 -16.71
CA VAL A 115 -6.01 9.31 -15.61
C VAL A 115 -5.63 10.72 -16.05
N TRP A 116 -4.98 10.85 -17.20
CA TRP A 116 -4.48 12.14 -17.69
C TRP A 116 -5.57 13.04 -18.27
N GLU A 117 -6.60 12.49 -18.88
CA GLU A 117 -7.78 13.23 -19.31
C GLU A 117 -8.45 13.90 -18.12
N ASN A 118 -8.64 13.16 -17.02
CA ASN A 118 -9.22 13.68 -15.78
C ASN A 118 -8.32 14.75 -15.13
N ILE A 119 -7.03 14.47 -15.00
CA ILE A 119 -6.06 15.43 -14.45
C ILE A 119 -6.05 16.72 -15.27
N ASN A 120 -5.95 16.64 -16.60
CA ASN A 120 -5.89 17.81 -17.46
C ASN A 120 -7.17 18.65 -17.42
N ALA A 121 -8.33 18.00 -17.37
CA ALA A 121 -9.61 18.70 -17.32
C ALA A 121 -9.90 19.39 -15.97
N ARG A 122 -9.40 18.82 -14.86
CA ARG A 122 -9.87 19.14 -13.51
C ARG A 122 -8.80 19.78 -12.60
N TYR A 123 -7.51 19.67 -12.93
CA TYR A 123 -6.39 20.09 -12.06
C TYR A 123 -6.54 21.52 -11.52
N ARG A 124 -6.87 22.51 -12.39
CA ARG A 124 -7.06 23.90 -11.97
C ARG A 124 -8.43 24.16 -11.36
N LYS A 125 -9.44 23.39 -11.74
CA LYS A 125 -10.82 23.57 -11.31
C LYS A 125 -11.06 23.02 -9.90
N ASP A 126 -10.53 21.82 -9.63
CA ASP A 126 -10.86 21.05 -8.44
C ASP A 126 -9.78 21.14 -7.35
N LEU A 127 -8.56 21.55 -7.70
CA LEU A 127 -7.46 21.74 -6.75
C LEU A 127 -7.23 23.24 -6.47
N PRO A 128 -7.39 23.69 -5.22
CA PRO A 128 -7.08 25.07 -4.82
C PRO A 128 -5.61 25.45 -5.08
N PRO A 129 -5.30 26.77 -5.27
CA PRO A 129 -3.93 27.22 -5.51
C PRO A 129 -2.92 26.75 -4.44
N GLY A 130 -3.30 26.75 -3.16
CA GLY A 130 -2.41 26.33 -2.06
C GLY A 130 -1.93 24.89 -2.22
N VAL A 131 -2.86 23.91 -2.40
CA VAL A 131 -2.44 22.50 -2.57
C VAL A 131 -1.68 22.28 -3.88
N ARG A 132 -2.02 23.02 -4.95
CA ARG A 132 -1.24 22.96 -6.20
C ARG A 132 0.19 23.45 -5.98
N SER A 133 0.37 24.54 -5.25
CA SER A 133 1.70 25.06 -4.91
C SER A 133 2.54 24.03 -4.16
N VAL A 134 1.95 23.26 -3.22
CA VAL A 134 2.63 22.21 -2.48
C VAL A 134 3.08 21.06 -3.39
N ILE A 135 2.20 20.52 -4.24
CA ILE A 135 2.56 19.40 -5.12
C ILE A 135 3.50 19.82 -6.27
N GLU A 136 3.43 21.06 -6.73
CA GLU A 136 4.36 21.63 -7.70
C GLU A 136 5.76 21.85 -7.07
N ALA A 137 5.81 22.32 -5.82
CA ALA A 137 7.06 22.48 -5.08
C ALA A 137 7.74 21.12 -4.79
N TYR A 138 6.98 20.10 -4.42
CA TYR A 138 7.51 18.72 -4.28
C TYR A 138 8.16 18.27 -5.59
N ALA A 139 7.48 18.44 -6.71
CA ALA A 139 8.01 18.11 -8.03
C ALA A 139 9.27 18.91 -8.38
N ASP A 140 9.32 20.21 -8.05
CA ASP A 140 10.52 21.03 -8.22
C ASP A 140 11.70 20.50 -7.37
N GLY A 141 11.45 19.98 -6.15
CA GLY A 141 12.47 19.35 -5.30
C GLY A 141 13.08 18.09 -5.93
N VAL A 142 12.23 17.22 -6.45
CA VAL A 142 12.66 16.02 -7.20
C VAL A 142 13.43 16.40 -8.46
N ASN A 143 12.97 17.39 -9.23
CA ASN A 143 13.64 17.88 -10.44
C ASN A 143 15.00 18.52 -10.12
N CYS A 144 15.11 19.23 -9.01
CA CYS A 144 16.38 19.82 -8.55
C CYS A 144 17.41 18.71 -8.25
N TYR A 145 17.01 17.67 -7.51
CA TYR A 145 17.87 16.51 -7.26
C TYR A 145 18.30 15.83 -8.57
N ALA A 146 17.36 15.61 -9.48
CA ALA A 146 17.62 15.01 -10.79
C ALA A 146 18.61 15.83 -11.63
N ALA A 147 18.50 17.17 -11.60
CA ALA A 147 19.41 18.05 -12.31
C ALA A 147 20.85 17.99 -11.79
N LEU A 148 21.02 17.74 -10.48
CA LEU A 148 22.33 17.56 -9.85
C LEU A 148 22.90 16.14 -10.01
N HIS A 149 22.06 15.15 -10.38
CA HIS A 149 22.42 13.74 -10.54
C HIS A 149 21.92 13.18 -11.88
N PRO A 150 22.37 13.75 -13.02
CA PRO A 150 21.84 13.40 -14.34
C PRO A 150 22.10 11.94 -14.74
N ASP A 151 23.13 11.31 -14.16
CA ASP A 151 23.49 9.90 -14.34
C ASP A 151 22.45 8.93 -13.74
N LYS A 152 21.67 9.38 -12.76
CA LYS A 152 20.62 8.58 -12.09
C LYS A 152 19.25 8.73 -12.77
N VAL A 153 19.09 9.62 -13.74
CA VAL A 153 17.78 9.96 -14.33
C VAL A 153 17.36 8.92 -15.38
N LYS A 154 16.18 8.31 -15.20
CA LYS A 154 15.57 7.44 -16.21
C LYS A 154 14.99 8.29 -17.36
N ALA A 155 15.06 7.75 -18.58
CA ALA A 155 14.49 8.40 -19.75
C ALA A 155 12.96 8.61 -19.58
N GLY A 156 12.47 9.79 -19.97
CA GLY A 156 11.05 10.16 -19.86
C GLY A 156 10.62 10.64 -18.47
N MET A 157 11.51 10.65 -17.47
CA MET A 157 11.17 11.09 -16.12
C MET A 157 10.95 12.60 -16.03
N LEU A 158 11.83 13.38 -16.64
CA LEU A 158 11.82 14.85 -16.50
C LEU A 158 10.99 15.56 -17.58
N PRO A 159 10.33 16.67 -17.22
CA PRO A 159 10.16 17.18 -15.85
C PRO A 159 9.09 16.42 -15.08
N LEU A 160 9.26 16.23 -13.76
CA LEU A 160 8.16 15.91 -12.87
C LEU A 160 7.32 17.17 -12.63
N THR A 161 6.02 17.05 -12.50
CA THR A 161 5.08 18.16 -12.28
C THR A 161 4.10 17.87 -11.17
N GLY A 162 3.43 18.89 -10.63
CA GLY A 162 2.35 18.67 -9.66
C GLY A 162 1.19 17.82 -10.21
N LYS A 163 1.00 17.79 -11.54
CA LYS A 163 0.03 16.89 -12.17
C LYS A 163 0.43 15.42 -12.04
N ASP A 164 1.73 15.10 -12.11
CA ASP A 164 2.23 13.72 -11.91
C ASP A 164 1.97 13.26 -10.48
N VAL A 165 2.17 14.15 -9.50
CA VAL A 165 1.86 13.84 -8.09
C VAL A 165 0.38 13.52 -7.93
N ALA A 166 -0.51 14.34 -8.48
CA ALA A 166 -1.95 14.09 -8.44
C ALA A 166 -2.34 12.80 -9.20
N ALA A 167 -1.75 12.56 -10.38
CA ALA A 167 -1.98 11.36 -11.18
C ALA A 167 -1.56 10.07 -10.44
N GLY A 168 -0.48 10.13 -9.66
CA GLY A 168 -0.04 9.02 -8.82
C GLY A 168 -1.11 8.59 -7.81
N PHE A 169 -1.81 9.53 -7.18
CA PHE A 169 -2.94 9.23 -6.28
C PHE A 169 -4.16 8.70 -7.05
N VAL A 170 -4.54 9.36 -8.14
CA VAL A 170 -5.69 8.94 -8.97
C VAL A 170 -5.51 7.50 -9.45
N PHE A 171 -4.32 7.14 -9.88
CA PHE A 171 -4.03 5.80 -10.40
C PHE A 171 -3.97 4.73 -9.30
N LYS A 172 -3.33 5.04 -8.14
CA LYS A 172 -3.11 4.05 -7.06
C LYS A 172 -4.35 3.76 -6.22
N THR A 173 -5.19 4.76 -5.93
CA THR A 173 -6.24 4.62 -4.91
C THR A 173 -7.28 3.54 -5.19
N PRO A 174 -7.70 3.22 -6.44
CA PRO A 174 -8.62 2.12 -6.69
C PRO A 174 -8.05 0.73 -6.36
N PHE A 175 -6.73 0.58 -6.32
CA PHE A 175 -6.11 -0.70 -6.01
C PHE A 175 -6.14 -1.03 -4.50
N PHE A 176 -6.32 -0.03 -3.62
CA PHE A 176 -6.42 -0.26 -2.19
C PHE A 176 -7.70 -1.00 -1.75
N TYR A 177 -8.73 -1.08 -2.61
CA TYR A 177 -9.93 -1.90 -2.36
C TYR A 177 -10.08 -3.06 -3.37
N GLY A 178 -8.99 -3.50 -3.98
CA GLY A 178 -8.93 -4.72 -4.77
C GLY A 178 -9.45 -4.64 -6.20
N LEU A 179 -9.53 -3.43 -6.81
CA LEU A 179 -9.97 -3.29 -8.21
C LEU A 179 -9.11 -4.12 -9.17
N ASP A 180 -7.80 -4.20 -8.94
CA ASP A 180 -6.89 -5.03 -9.74
C ASP A 180 -7.19 -6.53 -9.65
N SER A 181 -7.61 -7.03 -8.49
CA SER A 181 -8.05 -8.41 -8.30
C SER A 181 -9.34 -8.68 -9.06
N LEU A 182 -10.30 -7.75 -9.03
CA LEU A 182 -11.52 -7.81 -9.82
C LEU A 182 -11.20 -7.90 -11.31
N LEU A 183 -10.33 -7.02 -11.82
CA LEU A 183 -9.94 -6.98 -13.23
C LEU A 183 -9.23 -8.26 -13.67
N ARG A 184 -8.38 -8.84 -12.82
CA ARG A 184 -7.74 -10.13 -13.10
C ARG A 184 -8.77 -11.25 -13.23
N LYS A 185 -9.74 -11.33 -12.32
CA LYS A 185 -10.82 -12.33 -12.37
C LYS A 185 -11.65 -12.25 -13.66
N LEU A 186 -11.86 -11.05 -14.20
CA LEU A 186 -12.54 -10.89 -15.50
C LEU A 186 -11.74 -11.42 -16.70
N ASN A 187 -10.42 -11.45 -16.60
CA ASN A 187 -9.52 -11.81 -17.69
C ASN A 187 -9.02 -13.27 -17.63
N THR A 188 -9.23 -13.97 -16.52
CA THR A 188 -8.76 -15.35 -16.32
C THR A 188 -9.84 -16.20 -15.67
N ASP A 189 -10.11 -17.41 -16.23
CA ASP A 189 -10.95 -18.43 -15.57
C ASP A 189 -10.27 -19.03 -14.34
N THR A 190 -8.96 -18.93 -14.25
CA THR A 190 -8.17 -19.39 -13.14
C THR A 190 -7.87 -18.18 -12.26
N GLY A 191 -8.36 -18.20 -11.04
CA GLY A 191 -8.04 -17.17 -10.06
C GLY A 191 -6.55 -16.83 -10.11
N GLY A 192 -6.22 -15.59 -10.47
CA GLY A 192 -4.84 -15.12 -10.54
C GLY A 192 -4.10 -15.43 -9.24
N LYS A 193 -2.76 -15.52 -9.27
CA LYS A 193 -1.96 -15.65 -8.05
C LYS A 193 -2.43 -14.59 -7.05
N PRO A 194 -2.69 -14.96 -5.77
CA PRO A 194 -3.02 -13.98 -4.76
C PRO A 194 -1.93 -12.92 -4.73
N LEU A 195 -2.33 -11.66 -4.64
CA LEU A 195 -1.39 -10.61 -4.26
C LEU A 195 -0.87 -10.91 -2.86
N PRO A 196 0.36 -10.48 -2.51
CA PRO A 196 0.80 -10.48 -1.12
C PRO A 196 -0.29 -9.84 -0.26
N GLU A 197 -0.61 -10.47 0.87
CA GLU A 197 -1.60 -9.94 1.81
C GLU A 197 -1.11 -8.59 2.33
N ILE A 198 -1.56 -7.51 1.72
CA ILE A 198 -1.37 -6.17 2.26
C ILE A 198 -2.24 -6.07 3.49
N GLY A 199 -1.61 -5.95 4.64
CA GLY A 199 -2.29 -5.86 5.92
C GLY A 199 -1.89 -4.62 6.71
N SER A 200 -2.44 -4.46 7.89
CA SER A 200 -2.07 -3.38 8.82
C SER A 200 -2.67 -3.62 10.19
N ASN A 201 -2.14 -2.95 11.21
CA ASN A 201 -2.76 -2.83 12.52
C ASN A 201 -2.91 -1.35 12.88
N GLY A 202 -4.06 -0.97 13.35
CA GLY A 202 -4.31 0.32 13.98
C GLY A 202 -5.04 0.09 15.31
N VAL A 203 -4.58 0.72 16.38
CA VAL A 203 -5.22 0.63 17.71
C VAL A 203 -5.18 2.01 18.35
N ALA A 204 -6.31 2.47 18.89
CA ALA A 204 -6.33 3.61 19.78
C ALA A 204 -6.91 3.22 21.15
N VAL A 205 -6.24 3.69 22.20
CA VAL A 205 -6.64 3.48 23.59
C VAL A 205 -6.84 4.83 24.25
N GLY A 206 -8.05 5.07 24.76
CA GLY A 206 -8.42 6.30 25.45
C GLY A 206 -7.99 6.31 26.93
N PRO A 207 -8.08 7.49 27.59
CA PRO A 207 -7.61 7.71 28.96
C PRO A 207 -8.18 6.74 29.99
N HIS A 208 -9.46 6.36 29.86
CA HIS A 208 -10.15 5.50 30.84
C HIS A 208 -9.67 4.05 30.82
N ARG A 209 -8.97 3.61 29.77
CA ARG A 209 -8.40 2.26 29.63
C ARG A 209 -6.88 2.26 29.83
N SER A 210 -6.24 3.42 29.76
CA SER A 210 -4.83 3.58 30.05
C SER A 210 -4.58 3.68 31.55
N ALA A 211 -3.61 2.92 32.07
CA ALA A 211 -3.26 2.93 33.50
C ALA A 211 -2.78 4.29 34.01
N ASP A 212 -2.20 5.10 33.12
CA ASP A 212 -1.66 6.43 33.40
C ASP A 212 -2.50 7.58 32.88
N GLY A 213 -3.70 7.28 32.34
CA GLY A 213 -4.63 8.28 31.79
C GLY A 213 -4.20 8.88 30.45
N ALA A 214 -3.23 8.29 29.76
CA ALA A 214 -2.78 8.76 28.46
C ALA A 214 -3.69 8.27 27.34
N THR A 215 -3.73 9.03 26.22
CA THR A 215 -4.26 8.55 24.94
C THR A 215 -3.12 7.96 24.14
N ARG A 216 -3.33 6.77 23.54
CA ARG A 216 -2.31 6.10 22.72
C ARG A 216 -2.85 5.69 21.39
N LEU A 217 -2.03 5.86 20.34
CA LEU A 217 -2.31 5.43 18.98
C LEU A 217 -1.16 4.54 18.49
N LEU A 218 -1.51 3.35 17.99
CA LEU A 218 -0.63 2.49 17.21
C LEU A 218 -0.86 2.72 15.73
N VAL A 219 0.20 3.05 15.02
CA VAL A 219 0.29 3.12 13.56
C VAL A 219 1.20 1.98 13.12
N ASN A 220 0.69 1.03 12.34
CA ASN A 220 1.48 -0.09 11.87
C ASN A 220 0.94 -0.65 10.55
N SER A 221 1.63 -0.39 9.48
CA SER A 221 1.31 -0.95 8.16
C SER A 221 2.12 -2.21 7.88
N HIS A 222 1.48 -3.16 7.21
CA HIS A 222 2.13 -4.31 6.61
C HIS A 222 2.19 -4.07 5.11
N GLN A 223 3.38 -3.82 4.61
CA GLN A 223 3.62 -3.45 3.22
C GLN A 223 4.86 -4.19 2.70
N PRO A 224 5.02 -4.33 1.39
CA PRO A 224 6.31 -4.70 0.81
C PRO A 224 7.43 -3.79 1.33
N TYR A 225 8.58 -4.38 1.64
CA TYR A 225 9.72 -3.64 2.19
C TYR A 225 10.35 -2.65 1.22
N GLU A 226 10.10 -2.82 -0.08
CA GLU A 226 10.58 -1.96 -1.16
C GLU A 226 9.47 -1.71 -2.19
N GLY A 227 9.66 -0.72 -3.05
CA GLY A 227 8.75 -0.43 -4.15
C GLY A 227 7.75 0.69 -3.89
N PRO A 228 6.69 0.82 -4.74
CA PRO A 228 5.89 2.03 -4.85
C PRO A 228 5.00 2.34 -3.64
N VAL A 229 4.90 1.43 -2.69
CA VAL A 229 4.17 1.59 -1.42
C VAL A 229 5.07 1.38 -0.20
N SER A 230 6.40 1.42 -0.37
CA SER A 230 7.34 1.44 0.74
C SER A 230 7.22 2.75 1.52
N TRP A 231 7.45 2.68 2.83
CA TRP A 231 7.34 3.85 3.68
C TRP A 231 8.65 4.64 3.73
N TYR A 232 8.51 5.96 3.73
CA TYR A 232 9.59 6.90 4.02
C TYR A 232 9.18 7.74 5.22
N GLU A 233 9.93 7.61 6.32
CA GLU A 233 9.70 8.36 7.55
C GLU A 233 10.22 9.78 7.41
N VAL A 234 9.43 10.78 7.87
CA VAL A 234 9.79 12.19 7.79
C VAL A 234 9.13 13.01 8.89
N VAL A 235 9.77 14.11 9.28
CA VAL A 235 9.18 15.18 10.08
C VAL A 235 9.15 16.46 9.23
N LEU A 236 7.96 17.03 9.06
CA LEU A 236 7.74 18.26 8.28
C LEU A 236 7.32 19.38 9.20
N GLN A 237 7.89 20.58 9.01
CA GLN A 237 7.51 21.77 9.79
C GLN A 237 7.55 23.02 8.91
N SER A 238 6.39 23.64 8.69
CA SER A 238 6.26 24.93 8.01
C SER A 238 5.80 26.05 8.95
N GLY A 239 6.10 27.29 8.58
CA GLY A 239 5.56 28.47 9.24
C GLY A 239 4.05 28.69 9.02
N GLU A 240 3.43 27.93 8.10
CA GLU A 240 2.01 27.98 7.79
C GLU A 240 1.18 26.93 8.53
N GLY A 241 1.80 26.21 9.50
CA GLY A 241 1.12 25.26 10.39
C GLY A 241 1.01 23.84 9.83
N TRP A 242 1.85 23.46 8.90
CA TRP A 242 2.04 22.07 8.52
C TRP A 242 3.17 21.47 9.33
N HIS A 243 2.84 20.89 10.48
CA HIS A 243 3.80 20.27 11.38
C HIS A 243 3.36 18.83 11.67
N VAL A 244 4.00 17.85 11.03
CA VAL A 244 3.62 16.43 11.04
C VAL A 244 4.83 15.52 11.12
N ALA A 245 4.65 14.34 11.72
CA ALA A 245 5.60 13.23 11.72
C ALA A 245 4.90 11.92 11.37
N GLY A 246 5.53 11.10 10.53
CA GLY A 246 4.98 9.80 10.11
C GLY A 246 5.57 9.30 8.80
N GLY A 247 4.76 8.56 8.04
CA GLY A 247 5.16 7.91 6.79
C GLY A 247 4.52 8.54 5.55
N VAL A 248 5.33 8.71 4.50
CA VAL A 248 4.88 9.08 3.16
C VAL A 248 5.25 7.96 2.16
N PHE A 249 4.55 7.92 1.02
CA PHE A 249 4.91 7.03 -0.09
C PHE A 249 5.79 7.73 -1.13
N PRO A 250 6.62 7.01 -1.88
CA PRO A 250 7.37 7.56 -3.00
C PRO A 250 6.47 8.31 -3.98
N GLY A 251 6.87 9.52 -4.34
CA GLY A 251 6.11 10.40 -5.24
C GLY A 251 5.00 11.21 -4.56
N SER A 252 4.93 11.21 -3.21
CA SER A 252 3.92 11.95 -2.44
C SER A 252 4.55 12.88 -1.40
N PRO A 253 4.10 14.13 -1.28
CA PRO A 253 4.48 15.03 -0.19
C PRO A 253 3.64 14.86 1.08
N PHE A 254 2.51 14.12 1.03
CA PHE A 254 1.54 14.09 2.12
C PHE A 254 1.75 12.91 3.04
N MET A 255 1.54 13.16 4.35
CA MET A 255 1.53 12.13 5.37
C MET A 255 0.30 11.25 5.18
N LEU A 256 0.51 9.95 4.95
CA LEU A 256 -0.59 9.02 4.81
C LEU A 256 -1.08 8.55 6.17
N HIS A 257 -0.16 8.35 7.13
CA HIS A 257 -0.47 8.07 8.52
C HIS A 257 0.65 8.58 9.46
N GLY A 258 0.30 8.93 10.66
CA GLY A 258 1.20 9.52 11.64
C GLY A 258 0.46 10.46 12.57
N HIS A 259 1.08 11.58 12.92
CA HIS A 259 0.49 12.57 13.80
C HIS A 259 0.97 13.99 13.49
N ASN A 260 0.19 14.97 13.91
CA ASN A 260 0.63 16.34 14.13
C ASN A 260 0.69 16.63 15.65
N GLU A 261 0.69 17.89 16.06
CA GLU A 261 0.74 18.27 17.49
C GLU A 261 -0.52 17.82 18.23
N HIS A 262 -1.69 17.88 17.59
CA HIS A 262 -3.02 17.78 18.20
C HIS A 262 -3.64 16.40 18.08
N LEU A 263 -3.41 15.71 16.97
CA LEU A 263 -4.08 14.46 16.64
C LEU A 263 -3.19 13.55 15.78
N GLY A 264 -3.60 12.29 15.69
CA GLY A 264 -2.95 11.31 14.83
C GLY A 264 -3.95 10.33 14.24
N TRP A 265 -3.53 9.65 13.18
CA TRP A 265 -4.31 8.61 12.54
C TRP A 265 -3.45 7.46 12.03
N ALA A 266 -4.03 6.27 12.10
CA ALA A 266 -3.51 5.07 11.47
C ALA A 266 -4.44 4.61 10.37
N ASN A 267 -3.89 4.06 9.29
CA ASN A 267 -4.65 3.47 8.21
C ASN A 267 -4.52 1.96 8.21
N THR A 268 -5.61 1.26 7.91
CA THR A 268 -5.60 -0.17 7.60
C THR A 268 -6.42 -0.44 6.35
N VAL A 269 -5.99 -1.38 5.53
CA VAL A 269 -6.74 -1.77 4.33
C VAL A 269 -8.09 -2.36 4.73
N ASN A 270 -9.15 -1.99 4.00
CA ASN A 270 -10.48 -2.59 4.08
C ASN A 270 -10.91 -3.08 2.69
N ASN A 271 -11.90 -3.97 2.67
CA ASN A 271 -12.42 -4.57 1.44
C ASN A 271 -13.92 -4.30 1.29
N PRO A 272 -14.36 -3.03 1.19
CA PRO A 272 -15.74 -2.72 0.86
C PRO A 272 -16.03 -3.06 -0.59
N ASP A 273 -17.28 -3.41 -0.90
CA ASP A 273 -17.72 -3.62 -2.27
C ASP A 273 -17.97 -2.26 -2.97
N LEU A 274 -16.93 -1.78 -3.67
CA LEU A 274 -16.90 -0.46 -4.30
C LEU A 274 -16.84 -0.50 -5.83
N ALA A 275 -17.02 -1.66 -6.45
CA ALA A 275 -16.95 -1.78 -7.90
C ALA A 275 -17.97 -2.79 -8.41
N ASP A 276 -18.70 -2.42 -9.47
CA ASP A 276 -19.70 -3.26 -10.11
C ASP A 276 -19.32 -3.59 -11.55
N VAL A 277 -19.60 -4.83 -11.95
CA VAL A 277 -19.32 -5.36 -13.28
C VAL A 277 -20.62 -5.51 -14.04
N TYR A 278 -20.74 -4.76 -15.13
CA TYR A 278 -21.90 -4.79 -16.02
C TYR A 278 -21.61 -5.68 -17.23
N LYS A 279 -22.44 -6.70 -17.45
CA LYS A 279 -22.34 -7.53 -18.65
C LYS A 279 -23.09 -6.84 -19.81
N LEU A 280 -22.33 -6.45 -20.84
CA LEU A 280 -22.87 -5.69 -21.97
C LEU A 280 -23.42 -6.63 -23.06
N THR A 281 -24.57 -6.28 -23.63
CA THR A 281 -25.12 -6.90 -24.83
C THR A 281 -24.58 -6.16 -26.03
N ILE A 282 -23.82 -6.84 -26.90
CA ILE A 282 -23.17 -6.27 -28.08
C ILE A 282 -24.08 -6.42 -29.30
N ASN A 283 -24.09 -5.40 -30.15
CA ASN A 283 -24.83 -5.43 -31.43
C ASN A 283 -24.20 -6.48 -32.36
N PRO A 284 -24.97 -7.53 -32.76
CA PRO A 284 -24.44 -8.56 -33.65
C PRO A 284 -24.00 -8.05 -35.05
N ALA A 285 -24.55 -6.90 -35.47
CA ALA A 285 -24.19 -6.28 -36.74
C ALA A 285 -23.03 -5.26 -36.64
N ASN A 286 -22.66 -4.83 -35.41
CA ASN A 286 -21.63 -3.84 -35.21
C ASN A 286 -21.03 -4.01 -33.79
N ASP A 287 -19.87 -4.62 -33.68
CA ASP A 287 -19.19 -4.92 -32.38
C ASP A 287 -18.68 -3.66 -31.66
N ASN A 288 -18.82 -2.48 -32.25
CA ASN A 288 -18.55 -1.19 -31.63
C ASN A 288 -19.78 -0.59 -30.92
N GLN A 289 -20.90 -1.32 -30.84
CA GLN A 289 -22.13 -0.87 -30.22
C GLN A 289 -22.60 -1.82 -29.11
N TYR A 290 -23.15 -1.26 -28.06
CA TYR A 290 -23.79 -1.97 -26.96
C TYR A 290 -25.24 -1.51 -26.78
N LEU A 291 -26.08 -2.39 -26.21
CA LEU A 291 -27.48 -2.09 -25.94
C LEU A 291 -27.58 -1.30 -24.61
N LEU A 292 -28.37 -0.21 -24.59
CA LEU A 292 -28.75 0.52 -23.41
C LEU A 292 -30.17 1.07 -23.56
N ASP A 293 -31.07 0.72 -22.66
CA ASP A 293 -32.50 1.11 -22.67
C ASP A 293 -33.17 0.87 -24.02
N GLY A 294 -32.93 -0.30 -24.60
CA GLY A 294 -33.49 -0.72 -25.88
C GLY A 294 -32.91 -0.04 -27.13
N LYS A 295 -31.81 0.70 -26.98
CA LYS A 295 -31.13 1.41 -28.07
C LYS A 295 -29.66 1.00 -28.19
N TRP A 296 -29.19 0.80 -29.41
CA TRP A 296 -27.78 0.61 -29.72
C TRP A 296 -27.03 1.93 -29.54
N ARG A 297 -25.93 1.92 -28.77
CA ARG A 297 -25.06 3.06 -28.51
C ARG A 297 -23.62 2.71 -28.87
N ASP A 298 -22.92 3.64 -29.49
CA ASP A 298 -21.50 3.50 -29.80
C ASP A 298 -20.68 3.54 -28.52
N PHE A 299 -19.61 2.75 -28.45
CA PHE A 299 -18.55 2.95 -27.44
C PHE A 299 -17.83 4.26 -27.71
N GLU A 300 -17.49 4.99 -26.64
CA GLU A 300 -16.44 5.99 -26.73
C GLU A 300 -15.11 5.28 -26.92
N ARG A 301 -14.35 5.66 -27.95
CA ARG A 301 -13.11 4.98 -28.33
C ARG A 301 -11.93 5.96 -28.36
N SER A 302 -10.79 5.54 -27.79
CA SER A 302 -9.49 6.19 -27.94
C SER A 302 -8.40 5.13 -28.13
N ASP A 303 -7.18 5.56 -28.46
CA ASP A 303 -6.04 4.70 -28.67
C ASP A 303 -5.05 4.83 -27.53
N ALA A 304 -4.58 3.70 -27.00
CA ALA A 304 -3.46 3.62 -26.06
C ALA A 304 -2.20 3.23 -26.82
N ALA A 305 -1.31 4.19 -27.04
CA ALA A 305 0.00 3.96 -27.62
C ALA A 305 1.01 3.61 -26.52
N ILE A 306 1.30 2.32 -26.35
CA ILE A 306 2.17 1.78 -25.31
C ILE A 306 3.57 1.57 -25.88
N ARG A 307 4.52 2.38 -25.46
CA ARG A 307 5.92 2.30 -25.90
C ARG A 307 6.69 1.32 -25.01
N ILE A 308 7.09 0.19 -25.58
CA ILE A 308 7.72 -0.93 -24.89
C ILE A 308 9.22 -0.98 -25.20
N LYS A 309 10.07 -0.97 -24.18
CA LYS A 309 11.51 -1.22 -24.32
C LYS A 309 11.75 -2.68 -24.63
N LEU A 310 12.41 -2.97 -25.75
CA LEU A 310 12.78 -4.33 -26.13
C LEU A 310 14.19 -4.66 -25.63
N PHE A 311 15.23 -4.07 -26.24
CA PHE A 311 16.62 -4.19 -25.79
C PHE A 311 17.44 -2.98 -26.26
N GLY A 312 18.43 -2.56 -25.48
CA GLY A 312 19.27 -1.41 -25.79
C GLY A 312 18.44 -0.17 -26.14
N PRO A 313 18.68 0.49 -27.29
CA PRO A 313 17.93 1.65 -27.75
C PRO A 313 16.68 1.31 -28.58
N LEU A 314 16.31 0.04 -28.68
CA LEU A 314 15.17 -0.38 -29.50
C LEU A 314 13.89 -0.42 -28.68
N PHE A 315 12.86 0.29 -29.17
CA PHE A 315 11.52 0.33 -28.62
C PHE A 315 10.51 -0.12 -29.67
N TRP A 316 9.37 -0.63 -29.18
CA TRP A 316 8.20 -0.97 -30.02
C TRP A 316 6.97 -0.31 -29.42
N THR A 317 6.23 0.44 -30.24
CA THR A 317 4.97 1.04 -29.80
C THR A 317 3.84 0.12 -30.21
N PHE A 318 3.12 -0.38 -29.21
CA PHE A 318 1.93 -1.21 -29.38
C PHE A 318 0.69 -0.35 -29.20
N HIS A 319 -0.27 -0.45 -30.12
CA HIS A 319 -1.53 0.28 -30.08
C HIS A 319 -2.65 -0.64 -29.62
N ARG A 320 -3.47 -0.16 -28.68
CA ARG A 320 -4.63 -0.90 -28.19
C ARG A 320 -5.81 0.04 -27.98
N ASP A 321 -6.99 -0.42 -28.42
CA ASP A 321 -8.23 0.31 -28.19
C ASP A 321 -8.53 0.47 -26.69
N VAL A 322 -8.94 1.66 -26.33
CA VAL A 322 -9.54 2.02 -25.05
C VAL A 322 -11.01 2.30 -25.29
N LEU A 323 -11.87 1.49 -24.71
CA LEU A 323 -13.31 1.58 -24.90
C LEU A 323 -13.99 1.98 -23.60
N TRP A 324 -15.01 2.84 -23.71
CA TRP A 324 -15.87 3.25 -22.61
C TRP A 324 -17.34 3.17 -23.00
N SER A 325 -18.15 2.71 -22.03
CA SER A 325 -19.62 2.76 -22.07
C SER A 325 -20.15 3.79 -21.08
N ALA A 326 -21.45 3.94 -20.98
CA ALA A 326 -22.10 4.76 -19.96
C ALA A 326 -21.79 4.29 -18.52
N GLN A 327 -21.47 2.99 -18.33
CA GLN A 327 -21.12 2.41 -17.05
C GLN A 327 -19.69 2.74 -16.63
N GLY A 328 -18.75 2.74 -17.58
CA GLY A 328 -17.33 2.96 -17.33
C GLY A 328 -16.41 2.30 -18.37
N PRO A 329 -15.13 2.06 -18.04
CA PRO A 329 -14.17 1.37 -18.91
C PRO A 329 -14.63 -0.04 -19.29
N VAL A 330 -14.38 -0.43 -20.54
CA VAL A 330 -14.88 -1.67 -21.14
C VAL A 330 -13.75 -2.68 -21.35
N PHE A 331 -14.01 -3.92 -21.01
CA PHE A 331 -13.13 -5.07 -21.15
C PHE A 331 -13.76 -6.09 -22.08
N LYS A 332 -13.13 -6.37 -23.23
CA LYS A 332 -13.49 -7.49 -24.11
C LYS A 332 -12.63 -8.70 -23.70
N THR A 333 -13.28 -9.78 -23.29
CA THR A 333 -12.65 -11.05 -22.87
C THR A 333 -13.24 -12.20 -23.66
N ASP A 334 -12.66 -13.40 -23.58
CA ASP A 334 -13.20 -14.61 -24.19
C ASP A 334 -14.54 -15.05 -23.59
N HIS A 335 -14.93 -14.50 -22.43
CA HIS A 335 -16.17 -14.82 -21.70
C HIS A 335 -17.27 -13.78 -21.92
N GLY A 336 -16.99 -12.72 -22.65
CA GLY A 336 -17.95 -11.66 -22.95
C GLY A 336 -17.35 -10.24 -22.90
N VAL A 337 -18.25 -9.27 -23.01
CA VAL A 337 -17.88 -7.84 -22.93
C VAL A 337 -18.45 -7.27 -21.64
N PHE A 338 -17.60 -6.66 -20.84
CA PHE A 338 -17.94 -6.15 -19.54
C PHE A 338 -17.55 -4.68 -19.42
N ALA A 339 -18.35 -3.90 -18.71
CA ALA A 339 -17.97 -2.57 -18.25
C ALA A 339 -17.80 -2.60 -16.73
N VAL A 340 -16.83 -1.87 -16.21
CA VAL A 340 -16.56 -1.78 -14.78
C VAL A 340 -16.83 -0.37 -14.30
N ARG A 341 -17.71 -0.22 -13.29
CA ARG A 341 -17.91 1.03 -12.57
C ARG A 341 -17.30 0.90 -11.19
N TYR A 342 -16.47 1.84 -10.80
CA TYR A 342 -15.72 1.77 -9.54
C TYR A 342 -15.75 3.10 -8.79
N ALA A 343 -15.68 3.03 -7.46
CA ALA A 343 -15.70 4.21 -6.60
C ALA A 343 -14.43 5.07 -6.78
N GLY A 344 -14.62 6.39 -6.76
CA GLY A 344 -13.54 7.34 -7.02
C GLY A 344 -13.21 7.53 -8.50
N MET A 345 -13.98 6.93 -9.42
CA MET A 345 -13.83 7.18 -10.86
C MET A 345 -13.98 8.67 -11.16
N ASN A 346 -13.00 9.24 -11.87
CA ASN A 346 -12.88 10.66 -12.19
C ASN A 346 -12.60 11.59 -10.98
N GLU A 347 -12.28 11.10 -9.78
CA GLU A 347 -11.90 11.91 -8.64
C GLU A 347 -10.40 12.24 -8.67
N ILE A 348 -10.01 13.50 -8.41
CA ILE A 348 -8.60 13.95 -8.40
C ILE A 348 -8.21 14.68 -7.11
N ARG A 349 -9.15 14.87 -6.15
CA ARG A 349 -8.93 15.67 -4.94
C ARG A 349 -8.28 14.90 -3.79
N GLN A 350 -7.75 13.69 -4.02
CA GLN A 350 -7.05 12.90 -3.00
C GLN A 350 -5.94 13.73 -2.32
N VAL A 351 -5.13 14.43 -3.12
CA VAL A 351 -4.07 15.33 -2.63
C VAL A 351 -4.59 16.46 -1.74
N LEU A 352 -5.77 16.99 -2.04
CA LEU A 352 -6.43 18.02 -1.23
C LEU A 352 -6.92 17.43 0.10
N GLN A 353 -7.48 16.22 0.09
CA GLN A 353 -7.97 15.57 1.30
C GLN A 353 -6.82 15.26 2.26
N TYR A 354 -5.71 14.65 1.78
CA TYR A 354 -4.53 14.41 2.60
C TYR A 354 -3.93 15.70 3.15
N TYR A 355 -3.75 16.73 2.33
CA TYR A 355 -3.25 18.03 2.79
C TYR A 355 -4.09 18.63 3.92
N ARG A 356 -5.43 18.50 3.86
CA ARG A 356 -6.31 18.96 4.93
C ARG A 356 -6.25 18.07 6.16
N LEU A 357 -6.11 16.75 6.01
CA LEU A 357 -5.93 15.83 7.13
C LEU A 357 -4.64 16.15 7.89
N ASP A 358 -3.53 16.35 7.18
CA ASP A 358 -2.22 16.69 7.76
C ASP A 358 -2.28 17.96 8.61
N LYS A 359 -3.08 18.94 8.19
CA LYS A 359 -3.20 20.26 8.86
C LYS A 359 -4.39 20.37 9.81
N ALA A 360 -5.18 19.32 9.99
CA ALA A 360 -6.33 19.33 10.90
C ALA A 360 -5.85 19.46 12.35
N ARG A 361 -6.44 20.40 13.10
CA ARG A 361 -6.08 20.72 14.49
C ARG A 361 -7.12 20.26 15.49
N SER A 362 -8.23 19.71 15.00
CA SER A 362 -9.34 19.21 15.81
C SER A 362 -10.06 18.09 15.09
N LEU A 363 -10.88 17.32 15.84
CA LEU A 363 -11.76 16.31 15.28
C LEU A 363 -12.71 16.89 14.22
N ASP A 364 -13.22 18.10 14.42
CA ASP A 364 -14.15 18.73 13.49
C ASP A 364 -13.46 19.09 12.15
N GLU A 365 -12.25 19.62 12.21
CA GLU A 365 -11.45 19.89 11.00
C GLU A 365 -11.06 18.59 10.30
N TRP A 366 -10.68 17.54 11.05
CA TRP A 366 -10.39 16.23 10.51
C TRP A 366 -11.62 15.62 9.82
N LYS A 367 -12.80 15.67 10.47
CA LYS A 367 -14.07 15.21 9.85
C LYS A 367 -14.45 16.05 8.64
N ALA A 368 -14.19 17.36 8.65
CA ALA A 368 -14.42 18.23 7.50
C ALA A 368 -13.54 17.83 6.30
N ALA A 369 -12.28 17.43 6.54
CA ALA A 369 -11.41 16.87 5.51
C ALA A 369 -11.94 15.53 4.99
N MET A 370 -12.42 14.63 5.86
CA MET A 370 -13.01 13.35 5.47
C MET A 370 -14.29 13.50 4.64
N ARG A 371 -15.11 14.53 4.92
CA ARG A 371 -16.31 14.84 4.12
C ARG A 371 -16.04 15.27 2.69
N LEU A 372 -14.78 15.54 2.30
CA LEU A 372 -14.42 15.69 0.88
C LEU A 372 -14.66 14.40 0.09
N GLN A 373 -14.61 13.24 0.74
CA GLN A 373 -14.84 11.94 0.14
C GLN A 373 -14.04 11.73 -1.17
N ALA A 374 -12.76 12.15 -1.19
CA ALA A 374 -11.87 11.96 -2.32
C ALA A 374 -11.08 10.65 -2.22
N LEU A 375 -10.97 10.07 -1.02
CA LEU A 375 -10.29 8.79 -0.78
C LEU A 375 -11.33 7.68 -0.78
N PRO A 376 -11.32 6.77 -1.77
CA PRO A 376 -12.42 5.83 -2.00
C PRO A 376 -12.52 4.73 -0.95
N SER A 377 -11.45 4.40 -0.28
CA SER A 377 -11.43 3.35 0.75
C SER A 377 -10.33 3.63 1.78
N ILE A 378 -10.15 2.74 2.68
CA ILE A 378 -9.17 2.65 3.76
C ILE A 378 -9.73 3.01 5.13
N ASN A 379 -9.55 2.13 6.11
CA ASN A 379 -9.92 2.40 7.50
C ASN A 379 -9.08 3.51 8.11
N TYR A 380 -9.68 4.26 9.03
CA TYR A 380 -8.99 5.22 9.88
C TYR A 380 -9.19 4.87 11.35
N ILE A 381 -8.10 4.79 12.09
CA ILE A 381 -8.08 4.82 13.55
C ILE A 381 -7.58 6.21 13.93
N TYR A 382 -8.35 6.94 14.72
CA TYR A 382 -8.11 8.32 15.14
C TYR A 382 -7.82 8.38 16.63
N ALA A 383 -6.91 9.26 17.04
CA ALA A 383 -6.72 9.65 18.44
C ALA A 383 -6.25 11.10 18.53
N ASP A 384 -6.56 11.78 19.67
CA ASP A 384 -6.15 13.18 19.89
C ASP A 384 -5.70 13.47 21.33
N GLU A 385 -5.18 14.68 21.51
CA GLU A 385 -4.70 15.22 22.79
C GLU A 385 -5.79 15.41 23.85
N HIS A 386 -7.06 15.41 23.44
CA HIS A 386 -8.22 15.56 24.33
C HIS A 386 -8.79 14.23 24.78
N GLY A 387 -8.19 13.11 24.40
CA GLY A 387 -8.65 11.78 24.79
C GLY A 387 -9.68 11.17 23.85
N THR A 388 -10.01 11.86 22.75
CA THR A 388 -10.93 11.32 21.73
C THR A 388 -10.26 10.20 20.96
N ILE A 389 -10.95 9.07 20.83
CA ILE A 389 -10.55 7.97 19.96
C ILE A 389 -11.68 7.63 18.98
N GLY A 390 -11.33 7.17 17.80
CA GLY A 390 -12.34 6.82 16.79
C GLY A 390 -11.88 5.80 15.78
N TYR A 391 -12.86 5.15 15.20
CA TYR A 391 -12.70 4.26 14.07
C TYR A 391 -13.68 4.64 12.94
N VAL A 392 -13.19 4.70 11.73
CA VAL A 392 -14.00 4.96 10.53
C VAL A 392 -13.70 3.88 9.49
N TYR A 393 -14.71 3.10 9.13
CA TYR A 393 -14.68 2.21 7.98
C TYR A 393 -14.94 3.04 6.72
N ASN A 394 -13.91 3.78 6.27
CA ASN A 394 -14.08 4.69 5.15
C ASN A 394 -14.27 3.93 3.83
N GLY A 395 -15.31 4.31 3.10
CA GLY A 395 -15.62 3.81 1.78
C GLY A 395 -16.52 4.80 1.04
N LEU A 396 -16.26 5.00 -0.25
CA LEU A 396 -17.20 5.68 -1.15
C LEU A 396 -18.28 4.69 -1.58
N PHE A 397 -19.16 4.34 -0.64
CA PHE A 397 -20.22 3.36 -0.90
C PHE A 397 -21.21 3.88 -1.92
N PRO A 398 -21.36 3.21 -3.07
CA PRO A 398 -22.37 3.56 -4.06
C PRO A 398 -23.77 3.46 -3.48
N VAL A 399 -24.64 4.42 -3.82
CA VAL A 399 -26.07 4.31 -3.52
C VAL A 399 -26.68 3.36 -4.54
N ARG A 400 -26.92 2.12 -4.12
CA ARG A 400 -27.40 1.00 -4.94
C ARG A 400 -28.86 0.69 -4.61
N LYS A 401 -29.59 0.07 -5.56
CA LYS A 401 -30.95 -0.43 -5.35
C LYS A 401 -30.91 -1.70 -4.48
N GLU A 402 -31.74 -1.73 -3.43
CA GLU A 402 -31.77 -2.81 -2.43
C GLU A 402 -32.24 -4.18 -3.00
N GLU A 403 -33.06 -4.15 -4.05
CA GLU A 403 -33.64 -5.33 -4.68
C GLU A 403 -32.71 -6.05 -5.67
N ILE A 404 -31.52 -5.51 -5.92
CA ILE A 404 -30.54 -6.08 -6.87
C ILE A 404 -29.42 -6.77 -6.08
N ASP A 405 -29.03 -7.94 -6.56
CA ASP A 405 -27.79 -8.58 -6.10
C ASP A 405 -26.57 -7.98 -6.82
N TRP A 406 -25.79 -7.20 -6.09
CA TRP A 406 -24.62 -6.49 -6.60
C TRP A 406 -23.32 -7.31 -6.57
N HIS A 407 -23.36 -8.55 -6.02
CA HIS A 407 -22.19 -9.42 -5.98
C HIS A 407 -21.91 -10.15 -7.31
N GLY A 408 -22.90 -10.16 -8.21
CA GLY A 408 -22.81 -10.80 -9.52
C GLY A 408 -22.59 -9.83 -10.68
N PHE A 409 -22.78 -10.32 -11.90
CA PHE A 409 -22.81 -9.46 -13.08
C PHE A 409 -24.13 -8.71 -13.16
N ILE A 410 -24.05 -7.39 -13.24
CA ILE A 410 -25.18 -6.50 -13.37
C ILE A 410 -25.62 -6.41 -14.86
N PRO A 411 -26.93 -6.40 -15.19
CA PRO A 411 -27.39 -6.16 -16.55
C PRO A 411 -26.88 -4.84 -17.12
N GLY A 412 -26.14 -4.88 -18.23
CA GLY A 412 -25.50 -3.72 -18.84
C GLY A 412 -26.41 -2.94 -19.79
N ASP A 413 -27.63 -3.43 -20.04
CA ASP A 413 -28.63 -2.82 -20.93
C ASP A 413 -29.61 -1.88 -20.21
N ARG A 414 -29.41 -1.65 -18.89
CA ARG A 414 -30.29 -0.85 -18.02
C ARG A 414 -29.56 0.35 -17.42
N SER A 415 -29.92 1.56 -17.82
CA SER A 415 -29.31 2.79 -17.28
C SER A 415 -29.72 3.08 -15.83
N ASP A 416 -30.87 2.60 -15.38
CA ASP A 416 -31.38 2.78 -14.01
C ASP A 416 -30.59 1.98 -12.96
N LEU A 417 -29.68 1.09 -13.39
CA LEU A 417 -28.73 0.38 -12.53
C LEU A 417 -27.35 1.05 -12.46
N ILE A 418 -27.13 2.13 -13.21
CA ILE A 418 -25.89 2.90 -13.14
C ILE A 418 -25.99 3.87 -11.95
N TRP A 419 -25.26 3.59 -10.87
CA TRP A 419 -25.25 4.50 -9.73
C TRP A 419 -24.40 5.75 -10.01
N HIS A 420 -24.80 6.90 -9.43
CA HIS A 420 -24.20 8.21 -9.67
C HIS A 420 -23.82 8.96 -8.39
N SER A 421 -24.12 8.41 -7.22
CA SER A 421 -23.89 9.05 -5.93
C SER A 421 -23.34 8.07 -4.91
N TYR A 422 -22.74 8.63 -3.87
CA TYR A 422 -22.21 7.88 -2.74
C TYR A 422 -22.95 8.19 -1.46
N LEU A 423 -22.91 7.25 -0.51
CA LEU A 423 -23.41 7.46 0.84
C LEU A 423 -22.60 8.60 1.50
N PRO A 424 -23.25 9.59 2.13
CA PRO A 424 -22.54 10.66 2.82
C PRO A 424 -21.61 10.14 3.91
N PHE A 425 -20.48 10.81 4.14
CA PHE A 425 -19.48 10.43 5.15
C PHE A 425 -20.11 10.16 6.54
N ASP A 426 -21.08 10.99 6.97
CA ASP A 426 -21.71 10.83 8.28
C ASP A 426 -22.66 9.62 8.38
N LYS A 427 -22.85 8.86 7.29
CA LYS A 427 -23.70 7.65 7.21
C LYS A 427 -22.91 6.35 7.02
N ILE A 428 -21.61 6.41 6.79
CA ILE A 428 -20.75 5.21 6.70
C ILE A 428 -20.46 4.66 8.11
N PRO A 429 -20.03 3.40 8.27
CA PRO A 429 -19.74 2.84 9.59
C PRO A 429 -18.65 3.63 10.33
N GLN A 430 -18.98 4.15 11.50
CA GLN A 430 -18.08 4.94 12.35
C GLN A 430 -18.33 4.62 13.83
N LEU A 431 -17.27 4.61 14.62
CA LEU A 431 -17.31 4.41 16.06
C LEU A 431 -16.47 5.49 16.74
N TRP A 432 -17.10 6.24 17.66
CA TRP A 432 -16.44 7.34 18.36
C TRP A 432 -16.61 7.20 19.87
N ASN A 433 -15.50 7.28 20.62
CA ASN A 433 -15.44 7.23 22.09
C ASN A 433 -16.31 6.10 22.68
N PRO A 434 -16.09 4.81 22.29
CA PRO A 434 -16.83 3.71 22.90
C PRO A 434 -16.58 3.66 24.41
N LYS A 435 -17.52 3.17 25.18
CA LYS A 435 -17.41 3.07 26.64
C LYS A 435 -16.23 2.19 27.09
N SER A 436 -15.88 1.20 26.28
CA SER A 436 -14.70 0.35 26.44
C SER A 436 -13.36 1.08 26.32
N ALA A 437 -13.37 2.31 25.82
CA ALA A 437 -12.23 3.20 25.64
C ALA A 437 -11.06 2.58 24.83
N PHE A 438 -11.37 1.72 23.85
CA PHE A 438 -10.44 1.31 22.79
C PHE A 438 -11.16 1.07 21.48
N VAL A 439 -10.45 1.29 20.38
CA VAL A 439 -10.87 0.92 19.03
C VAL A 439 -9.66 0.32 18.31
N PHE A 440 -9.91 -0.63 17.43
CA PHE A 440 -8.86 -1.24 16.63
C PHE A 440 -9.36 -1.65 15.25
N ASN A 441 -8.42 -1.84 14.34
CA ASN A 441 -8.62 -2.61 13.13
C ASN A 441 -7.33 -3.31 12.73
N SER A 442 -7.46 -4.58 12.37
CA SER A 442 -6.39 -5.44 11.86
C SER A 442 -6.86 -6.13 10.57
N ASN A 443 -7.49 -5.35 9.67
CA ASN A 443 -8.14 -5.77 8.42
C ASN A 443 -9.34 -6.71 8.65
N ASN A 444 -10.02 -6.50 9.75
CA ASN A 444 -11.23 -7.21 10.15
C ASN A 444 -12.49 -6.39 9.87
N THR A 445 -13.62 -7.05 10.07
CA THR A 445 -14.95 -6.44 10.00
C THR A 445 -15.08 -5.22 10.91
N PRO A 446 -15.79 -4.15 10.49
CA PRO A 446 -16.12 -3.02 11.37
C PRO A 446 -17.09 -3.38 12.51
N PHE A 447 -17.71 -4.54 12.44
CA PHE A 447 -18.67 -5.03 13.43
C PHE A 447 -18.01 -5.73 14.64
N GLN A 448 -16.69 -5.77 14.68
CA GLN A 448 -15.85 -6.25 15.78
C GLN A 448 -14.57 -5.41 15.83
N ALA A 449 -14.71 -4.12 16.14
CA ALA A 449 -13.65 -3.12 16.14
C ALA A 449 -13.42 -2.52 17.55
N THR A 450 -14.12 -3.04 18.56
CA THR A 450 -14.02 -2.65 19.98
C THR A 450 -14.50 -3.80 20.87
N ALA A 451 -14.96 -3.51 22.08
CA ALA A 451 -15.63 -4.52 22.92
C ALA A 451 -17.05 -4.82 22.41
N PRO A 452 -17.54 -6.07 22.53
CA PRO A 452 -18.79 -6.51 21.90
C PRO A 452 -20.02 -5.67 22.24
N GLN A 453 -20.08 -5.07 23.43
CA GLN A 453 -21.20 -4.23 23.86
C GLN A 453 -21.24 -2.86 23.19
N ASP A 454 -20.11 -2.41 22.62
CA ASP A 454 -19.94 -1.11 21.97
C ASP A 454 -19.82 -1.21 20.45
N ASP A 455 -19.77 -2.45 19.91
CA ASP A 455 -19.59 -2.68 18.48
C ASP A 455 -20.79 -2.18 17.64
N LEU A 456 -20.48 -1.81 16.40
CA LEU A 456 -21.49 -1.50 15.39
C LEU A 456 -22.34 -2.75 15.07
N LYS A 457 -23.63 -2.55 14.79
CA LYS A 457 -24.52 -3.66 14.45
C LYS A 457 -24.67 -3.79 12.94
N PRO A 458 -24.50 -4.98 12.35
CA PRO A 458 -24.71 -5.20 10.92
C PRO A 458 -26.10 -4.76 10.43
N SER A 459 -27.14 -4.86 11.30
CA SER A 459 -28.51 -4.47 11.01
C SER A 459 -28.71 -2.98 10.74
N ASP A 460 -27.74 -2.14 11.14
CA ASP A 460 -27.84 -0.69 10.99
C ASP A 460 -27.37 -0.22 9.60
N PHE A 461 -26.88 -1.14 8.78
CA PHE A 461 -26.32 -0.86 7.47
C PHE A 461 -26.96 -1.71 6.39
N SER A 462 -27.13 -1.14 5.19
CA SER A 462 -27.62 -1.89 4.04
C SER A 462 -26.67 -3.01 3.64
N LYS A 463 -27.21 -4.14 3.22
CA LYS A 463 -26.43 -5.26 2.65
C LYS A 463 -25.76 -4.88 1.32
N THR A 464 -26.30 -3.90 0.59
CA THR A 464 -25.74 -3.40 -0.67
C THR A 464 -24.38 -2.72 -0.51
N LEU A 465 -23.95 -2.40 0.74
CA LEU A 465 -22.64 -1.85 1.02
C LEU A 465 -21.53 -2.90 0.92
N GLY A 466 -21.86 -4.20 0.93
CA GLY A 466 -20.88 -5.29 0.81
C GLY A 466 -19.78 -5.23 1.86
N ILE A 467 -20.14 -4.91 3.13
CA ILE A 467 -19.17 -4.79 4.22
C ILE A 467 -18.67 -6.18 4.61
N GLN A 468 -17.37 -6.34 4.66
CA GLN A 468 -16.72 -7.59 5.06
C GLN A 468 -17.08 -8.03 6.48
N THR A 469 -17.13 -9.34 6.72
CA THR A 469 -17.48 -9.94 8.02
C THR A 469 -16.38 -10.82 8.62
N ASN A 470 -15.22 -10.88 7.98
CA ASN A 470 -14.11 -11.72 8.40
C ASN A 470 -13.37 -11.19 9.63
N MET A 471 -12.76 -12.12 10.37
CA MET A 471 -11.84 -11.84 11.49
C MET A 471 -10.48 -12.45 11.19
N THR A 472 -9.42 -11.62 11.18
CA THR A 472 -8.04 -12.07 11.08
C THR A 472 -7.57 -12.65 12.43
N ASN A 473 -6.49 -13.44 12.44
CA ASN A 473 -5.87 -13.84 13.71
C ASN A 473 -5.44 -12.61 14.53
N ARG A 474 -4.91 -11.58 13.89
CA ARG A 474 -4.51 -10.31 14.54
C ARG A 474 -5.70 -9.64 15.23
N ALA A 475 -6.86 -9.64 14.61
CA ALA A 475 -8.09 -9.10 15.20
C ALA A 475 -8.56 -9.89 16.41
N MET A 476 -8.49 -11.22 16.37
CA MET A 476 -8.76 -12.07 17.53
C MET A 476 -7.80 -11.77 18.67
N ARG A 477 -6.50 -11.63 18.36
CA ARG A 477 -5.49 -11.28 19.36
C ARG A 477 -5.67 -9.87 19.91
N ALA A 478 -6.17 -8.91 19.12
CA ALA A 478 -6.50 -7.58 19.63
C ALA A 478 -7.55 -7.64 20.76
N LEU A 479 -8.59 -8.45 20.56
CA LEU A 479 -9.62 -8.66 21.59
C LEU A 479 -9.07 -9.40 22.81
N GLU A 480 -8.20 -10.40 22.61
CA GLU A 480 -7.56 -11.18 23.68
C GLU A 480 -6.49 -10.39 24.46
N THR A 481 -5.95 -9.30 23.92
CA THR A 481 -4.91 -8.46 24.55
C THR A 481 -5.47 -7.09 24.93
N PHE A 482 -5.53 -6.13 23.98
CA PHE A 482 -6.06 -4.78 24.21
C PHE A 482 -7.51 -4.82 24.72
N GLY A 483 -8.34 -5.75 24.24
CA GLY A 483 -9.73 -5.91 24.62
C GLY A 483 -9.92 -6.50 26.02
N ALA A 484 -9.04 -7.40 26.47
CA ALA A 484 -9.14 -8.04 27.77
C ALA A 484 -8.52 -7.22 28.91
N ASP A 485 -7.56 -6.33 28.63
CA ASP A 485 -6.87 -5.53 29.63
C ASP A 485 -7.56 -4.19 29.88
N SER A 486 -8.02 -3.94 31.09
CA SER A 486 -8.70 -2.69 31.48
C SER A 486 -7.78 -1.59 32.01
N ALA A 487 -6.44 -1.87 32.15
CA ALA A 487 -5.46 -0.93 32.67
C ALA A 487 -4.13 -1.07 31.91
N ILE A 488 -4.12 -0.60 30.67
CA ILE A 488 -3.01 -0.75 29.74
C ILE A 488 -1.91 0.28 30.07
N THR A 489 -0.73 -0.20 30.47
CA THR A 489 0.47 0.64 30.62
C THR A 489 1.14 0.87 29.25
N ALA A 490 2.07 1.82 29.16
CA ALA A 490 2.89 2.04 27.96
C ALA A 490 3.65 0.76 27.54
N ASP A 491 4.21 0.03 28.51
CA ASP A 491 4.95 -1.20 28.22
C ASP A 491 4.04 -2.32 27.72
N LYS A 492 2.84 -2.50 28.32
CA LYS A 492 1.83 -3.46 27.83
C LYS A 492 1.35 -3.10 26.43
N PHE A 493 1.08 -1.81 26.15
CA PHE A 493 0.67 -1.36 24.83
C PHE A 493 1.71 -1.74 23.77
N ARG A 494 3.00 -1.49 24.05
CA ARG A 494 4.10 -1.92 23.18
C ARG A 494 4.22 -3.44 23.08
N ALA A 495 4.11 -4.17 24.20
CA ALA A 495 4.18 -5.63 24.20
C ALA A 495 3.06 -6.25 23.36
N TYR A 496 1.84 -5.72 23.40
CA TYR A 496 0.72 -6.19 22.58
C TYR A 496 0.95 -5.93 21.09
N LYS A 497 1.59 -4.80 20.70
CA LYS A 497 2.01 -4.58 19.31
C LYS A 497 2.95 -5.68 18.81
N PHE A 498 3.83 -6.16 19.68
CA PHE A 498 4.81 -7.18 19.32
C PHE A 498 4.39 -8.60 19.74
N ASP A 499 3.07 -8.86 19.88
CA ASP A 499 2.57 -10.20 20.19
C ASP A 499 2.93 -11.19 19.07
N LEU A 500 3.45 -12.36 19.50
CA LEU A 500 3.99 -13.42 18.66
C LEU A 500 3.04 -14.63 18.56
N THR A 501 1.79 -14.49 18.99
CA THR A 501 0.91 -15.62 19.27
C THR A 501 -0.21 -15.75 18.26
N TYR A 502 -0.49 -16.97 17.81
CA TYR A 502 -1.74 -17.32 17.15
C TYR A 502 -2.83 -17.60 18.18
N SER A 503 -4.01 -17.01 17.98
CA SER A 503 -5.21 -17.30 18.76
C SER A 503 -5.58 -18.81 18.68
N ALA A 504 -6.19 -19.33 19.72
CA ALA A 504 -6.77 -20.68 19.70
C ALA A 504 -7.92 -20.81 18.69
N HIS A 505 -8.48 -19.70 18.21
CA HIS A 505 -9.58 -19.62 17.26
C HIS A 505 -9.13 -19.30 15.82
N SER A 506 -7.81 -19.19 15.60
CA SER A 506 -7.23 -18.87 14.28
C SER A 506 -7.34 -20.03 13.29
N ASP A 507 -7.23 -19.72 12.00
CA ASP A 507 -7.21 -20.74 10.95
C ASP A 507 -6.06 -21.74 11.13
N ILE A 508 -4.88 -21.29 11.57
CA ILE A 508 -3.77 -22.22 11.84
C ILE A 508 -4.10 -23.19 13.00
N ALA A 509 -4.81 -22.74 14.02
CA ALA A 509 -5.27 -23.62 15.10
C ALA A 509 -6.34 -24.61 14.60
N ARG A 510 -7.25 -24.17 13.73
CA ARG A 510 -8.24 -25.03 13.05
C ARG A 510 -7.55 -26.09 12.21
N MET A 511 -6.58 -25.70 11.38
CA MET A 511 -5.78 -26.60 10.55
C MET A 511 -5.03 -27.65 11.37
N ILE A 512 -4.39 -27.25 12.46
CA ILE A 512 -3.73 -28.17 13.39
C ILE A 512 -4.73 -29.17 13.97
N SER A 513 -5.92 -28.73 14.37
CA SER A 513 -6.97 -29.64 14.90
C SER A 513 -7.38 -30.69 13.88
N GLU A 514 -7.51 -30.33 12.61
CA GLU A 514 -7.81 -31.28 11.52
C GLU A 514 -6.68 -32.30 11.35
N ILE A 515 -5.41 -31.85 11.33
CA ILE A 515 -4.25 -32.75 11.25
C ILE A 515 -4.18 -33.69 12.43
N LEU A 516 -4.45 -33.24 13.66
CA LEU A 516 -4.41 -34.06 14.86
C LEU A 516 -5.53 -35.12 14.93
N ALA A 517 -6.61 -34.92 14.17
CA ALA A 517 -7.72 -35.91 14.06
C ALA A 517 -7.38 -37.06 13.10
N ILE A 518 -6.38 -36.97 12.26
CA ILE A 518 -5.98 -38.00 11.30
C ILE A 518 -5.30 -39.15 12.06
N LYS A 519 -5.68 -40.39 11.76
CA LYS A 519 -4.97 -41.57 12.28
C LYS A 519 -3.69 -41.79 11.48
N PRO A 520 -2.50 -41.70 12.08
CA PRO A 520 -1.24 -41.75 11.34
C PRO A 520 -0.87 -43.15 10.82
N GLY A 521 -1.48 -44.22 11.30
CA GLY A 521 -1.11 -45.57 10.90
C GLY A 521 0.39 -45.85 11.05
N ASP A 522 1.06 -46.31 9.97
CA ASP A 522 2.50 -46.56 9.94
C ASP A 522 3.32 -45.34 9.48
N ASP A 523 2.69 -44.23 9.19
CA ASP A 523 3.36 -42.98 8.75
C ASP A 523 4.13 -42.35 9.92
N ALA A 524 5.43 -42.59 9.97
CA ALA A 524 6.33 -42.09 11.02
C ALA A 524 6.43 -40.58 11.01
N ASP A 525 6.40 -39.94 9.81
CA ASP A 525 6.51 -38.52 9.65
C ASP A 525 5.26 -37.80 10.14
N LEU A 526 4.09 -38.34 9.84
CA LEU A 526 2.84 -37.81 10.34
C LEU A 526 2.74 -37.93 11.88
N ARG A 527 3.19 -39.06 12.46
CA ARG A 527 3.25 -39.21 13.93
C ARG A 527 4.15 -38.15 14.60
N GLU A 528 5.34 -37.93 14.03
CA GLU A 528 6.29 -36.94 14.54
C GLU A 528 5.75 -35.52 14.38
N ALA A 529 5.18 -35.19 13.21
CA ALA A 529 4.55 -33.91 12.96
C ALA A 529 3.40 -33.64 13.95
N GLN A 530 2.51 -34.60 14.15
CA GLN A 530 1.42 -34.51 15.14
C GLN A 530 1.95 -34.29 16.57
N ARG A 531 3.06 -34.97 16.93
CA ARG A 531 3.70 -34.74 18.24
C ARG A 531 4.16 -33.31 18.40
N ILE A 532 4.85 -32.77 17.41
CA ILE A 532 5.36 -31.39 17.40
C ILE A 532 4.20 -30.39 17.48
N LEU A 533 3.21 -30.52 16.60
CA LEU A 533 2.05 -29.63 16.54
C LEU A 533 1.21 -29.64 17.83
N ARG A 534 1.08 -30.81 18.51
CA ARG A 534 0.39 -30.89 19.79
C ARG A 534 1.11 -30.19 20.92
N GLN A 535 2.45 -30.10 20.85
CA GLN A 535 3.29 -29.46 21.88
C GLN A 535 3.52 -27.99 21.57
N TRP A 536 3.20 -27.51 20.36
CA TRP A 536 3.42 -26.12 20.00
C TRP A 536 2.48 -25.18 20.77
N ASP A 537 3.06 -24.17 21.37
CA ASP A 537 2.37 -23.15 22.16
C ASP A 537 1.75 -22.02 21.32
N ARG A 538 1.73 -22.15 20.01
CA ARG A 538 1.28 -21.20 19.01
C ARG A 538 2.08 -19.88 18.96
N ARG A 539 3.32 -19.88 19.48
CA ARG A 539 4.22 -18.73 19.41
C ARG A 539 5.24 -18.90 18.30
N THR A 540 5.73 -17.74 17.81
CA THR A 540 6.67 -17.62 16.70
C THR A 540 7.94 -16.85 17.09
N ASP A 541 8.41 -17.00 18.33
CA ASP A 541 9.71 -16.50 18.71
C ASP A 541 10.86 -17.33 18.07
N VAL A 542 12.02 -16.72 17.87
CA VAL A 542 13.14 -17.33 17.12
C VAL A 542 13.63 -18.66 17.70
N HIS A 543 13.39 -18.93 18.97
CA HIS A 543 13.78 -20.18 19.64
C HIS A 543 12.71 -21.28 19.58
N ASN A 544 11.51 -20.94 19.14
CA ASN A 544 10.37 -21.87 19.08
C ASN A 544 10.64 -23.01 18.08
N ARG A 545 10.37 -24.26 18.50
CA ARG A 545 10.65 -25.44 17.69
C ARG A 545 9.42 -26.01 16.97
N GLY A 546 8.22 -25.60 17.36
CA GLY A 546 6.99 -25.98 16.68
C GLY A 546 6.60 -25.04 15.55
N ALA A 547 7.08 -23.80 15.59
CA ALA A 547 6.66 -22.74 14.70
C ALA A 547 6.99 -23.02 13.22
N ALA A 548 8.18 -23.57 12.91
CA ALA A 548 8.60 -23.84 11.55
C ALA A 548 7.60 -24.73 10.80
N LEU A 549 7.23 -25.88 11.40
CA LEU A 549 6.29 -26.83 10.81
C LEU A 549 4.91 -26.20 10.65
N ALA A 550 4.39 -25.55 11.70
CA ALA A 550 3.06 -24.97 11.72
C ALA A 550 2.91 -23.80 10.72
N VAL A 551 3.89 -22.88 10.67
CA VAL A 551 3.83 -21.71 9.79
C VAL A 551 4.03 -22.09 8.33
N LEU A 552 4.98 -22.99 8.00
CA LEU A 552 5.18 -23.45 6.61
C LEU A 552 3.91 -24.15 6.07
N MET A 553 3.25 -24.98 6.88
CA MET A 553 1.96 -25.59 6.54
C MET A 553 0.90 -24.48 6.37
N GLY A 554 0.83 -23.53 7.31
CA GLY A 554 -0.15 -22.45 7.30
C GLY A 554 -0.06 -21.56 6.06
N VAL A 555 1.14 -21.17 5.64
CA VAL A 555 1.35 -20.32 4.43
C VAL A 555 0.79 -20.97 3.17
N ARG A 556 0.85 -22.31 3.06
CA ARG A 556 0.34 -23.04 1.88
C ARG A 556 -1.17 -23.18 1.88
N ALA A 557 -1.74 -23.60 3.01
CA ALA A 557 -3.14 -23.97 3.08
C ALA A 557 -4.07 -22.83 3.54
N ALA A 558 -3.54 -21.69 4.01
CA ALA A 558 -4.38 -20.59 4.49
C ALA A 558 -5.48 -20.23 3.48
N PRO A 559 -6.73 -20.06 3.94
CA PRO A 559 -7.85 -19.68 3.08
C PRO A 559 -7.66 -18.25 2.55
N GLU A 560 -8.24 -17.94 1.37
CA GLU A 560 -8.24 -16.56 0.84
C GLU A 560 -8.93 -15.58 1.80
N ASN A 561 -10.01 -16.03 2.45
CA ASN A 561 -10.70 -15.25 3.46
C ASN A 561 -10.64 -16.02 4.78
N PRO A 562 -10.30 -15.39 5.90
CA PRO A 562 -10.26 -16.02 7.20
C PRO A 562 -11.55 -16.79 7.51
N GLY A 563 -11.42 -18.04 7.97
CA GLY A 563 -12.53 -18.94 8.23
C GLY A 563 -13.10 -19.63 6.99
N GLY A 564 -12.63 -19.31 5.79
CA GLY A 564 -13.06 -19.89 4.53
C GLY A 564 -12.56 -21.31 4.26
N PRO A 565 -12.80 -21.82 3.04
CA PRO A 565 -12.24 -23.10 2.60
C PRO A 565 -10.73 -23.02 2.44
N TRP A 566 -10.04 -24.11 2.71
CA TRP A 566 -8.59 -24.22 2.54
C TRP A 566 -8.21 -24.02 1.06
N LYS A 567 -7.11 -23.32 0.84
CA LYS A 567 -6.53 -23.13 -0.49
C LYS A 567 -5.97 -24.42 -1.06
N GLU A 568 -5.37 -25.25 -0.19
CA GLU A 568 -5.02 -26.63 -0.46
C GLU A 568 -5.33 -27.49 0.78
N PRO A 569 -5.50 -28.83 0.65
CA PRO A 569 -5.77 -29.70 1.78
C PRO A 569 -4.67 -29.59 2.86
N PRO A 570 -5.04 -29.44 4.15
CA PRO A 570 -4.06 -29.31 5.24
C PRO A 570 -3.02 -30.43 5.31
N LEU A 571 -3.40 -31.68 4.97
CA LEU A 571 -2.47 -32.80 4.96
C LEU A 571 -1.40 -32.67 3.85
N ASP A 572 -1.77 -32.16 2.69
CA ASP A 572 -0.84 -31.97 1.58
C ASP A 572 0.13 -30.84 1.92
N ALA A 573 -0.37 -29.71 2.45
CA ALA A 573 0.45 -28.61 2.96
C ALA A 573 1.42 -29.08 4.07
N LEU A 574 0.98 -29.97 4.96
CA LEU A 574 1.84 -30.56 5.98
C LEU A 574 2.94 -31.43 5.36
N ARG A 575 2.62 -32.27 4.37
CA ARG A 575 3.62 -33.11 3.68
C ARG A 575 4.70 -32.30 2.99
N ASP A 576 4.31 -31.21 2.37
CA ASP A 576 5.22 -30.25 1.74
C ASP A 576 6.13 -29.56 2.78
N ALA A 577 5.56 -29.13 3.91
CA ALA A 577 6.34 -28.55 5.01
C ALA A 577 7.35 -29.58 5.57
N ILE A 578 6.94 -30.84 5.76
CA ILE A 578 7.82 -31.94 6.18
C ILE A 578 8.95 -32.13 5.18
N ALA A 579 8.66 -32.15 3.87
CA ALA A 579 9.67 -32.33 2.82
C ALA A 579 10.72 -31.23 2.86
N VAL A 580 10.30 -29.97 2.95
CA VAL A 580 11.18 -28.79 3.06
C VAL A 580 12.07 -28.93 4.31
N LEU A 581 11.47 -29.17 5.48
CA LEU A 581 12.21 -29.22 6.74
C LEU A 581 13.21 -30.38 6.80
N LYS A 582 12.86 -31.56 6.30
CA LYS A 582 13.80 -32.67 6.22
C LYS A 582 14.95 -32.43 5.25
N THR A 583 14.65 -31.90 4.07
CA THR A 583 15.65 -31.66 3.03
C THR A 583 16.70 -30.65 3.46
N HIS A 584 16.26 -29.56 4.06
CA HIS A 584 17.14 -28.42 4.33
C HIS A 584 17.67 -28.36 5.78
N PHE A 585 16.91 -28.92 6.75
CA PHE A 585 17.27 -28.84 8.16
C PHE A 585 17.50 -30.21 8.83
N GLY A 586 17.21 -31.32 8.13
CA GLY A 586 17.41 -32.69 8.62
C GLY A 586 16.47 -33.09 9.79
N ARG A 587 15.48 -32.24 10.13
CA ARG A 587 14.54 -32.40 11.24
C ARG A 587 13.24 -31.62 11.03
N LEU A 588 12.14 -31.99 11.69
CA LEU A 588 10.86 -31.31 11.55
C LEU A 588 10.69 -30.13 12.52
N ASP A 589 11.55 -30.00 13.52
CA ASP A 589 11.48 -29.00 14.58
C ASP A 589 12.76 -28.13 14.69
N PRO A 590 13.28 -27.54 13.58
CA PRO A 590 14.33 -26.53 13.71
C PRO A 590 13.82 -25.35 14.52
N GLN A 591 14.72 -24.58 15.14
CA GLN A 591 14.32 -23.31 15.75
C GLN A 591 13.79 -22.37 14.68
N TRP A 592 12.73 -21.61 14.99
CA TRP A 592 12.11 -20.71 14.03
C TRP A 592 13.09 -19.73 13.41
N GLY A 593 14.01 -19.16 14.20
CA GLY A 593 15.04 -18.25 13.70
C GLY A 593 16.10 -18.88 12.77
N GLN A 594 16.15 -20.21 12.65
CA GLN A 594 16.95 -20.87 11.61
C GLN A 594 16.24 -20.84 10.26
N VAL A 595 14.91 -20.82 10.25
CA VAL A 595 14.05 -20.80 9.07
C VAL A 595 13.66 -19.40 8.67
N ASN A 596 13.21 -18.56 9.62
CA ASN A 596 12.72 -17.19 9.38
C ASN A 596 13.86 -16.19 9.52
N ARG A 597 14.26 -15.59 8.39
CA ARG A 597 15.45 -14.75 8.29
C ARG A 597 15.11 -13.35 7.81
N PHE A 598 15.76 -12.37 8.39
CA PHE A 598 15.77 -10.98 7.94
C PHE A 598 17.12 -10.66 7.29
N ARG A 599 17.10 -10.46 5.97
CA ARG A 599 18.32 -10.24 5.18
C ARG A 599 18.33 -8.83 4.59
N ARG A 600 19.44 -8.10 4.84
CA ARG A 600 19.63 -6.76 4.28
C ARG A 600 21.11 -6.44 4.13
N GLY A 601 21.58 -6.27 2.90
CA GLY A 601 23.01 -6.07 2.63
C GLY A 601 23.84 -7.22 3.20
N LYS A 602 24.71 -6.92 4.19
CA LYS A 602 25.52 -7.92 4.89
C LYS A 602 24.82 -8.54 6.12
N LEU A 603 23.63 -8.04 6.48
CA LEU A 603 22.91 -8.57 7.62
C LEU A 603 22.12 -9.82 7.23
N ASP A 604 22.23 -10.85 8.05
CA ASP A 604 21.40 -12.06 8.04
C ASP A 604 21.06 -12.41 9.49
N LEU A 605 19.88 -11.97 9.92
CA LEU A 605 19.45 -12.02 11.31
C LEU A 605 18.24 -12.97 11.47
N PRO A 606 18.15 -13.73 12.56
CA PRO A 606 16.91 -14.41 12.92
C PRO A 606 15.84 -13.37 13.24
N VAL A 607 14.61 -13.61 12.85
CA VAL A 607 13.50 -12.70 13.11
C VAL A 607 12.30 -13.41 13.71
N ASP A 608 11.78 -12.84 14.82
CA ASP A 608 10.52 -13.23 15.43
C ASP A 608 9.34 -12.85 14.54
N GLY A 609 8.25 -13.58 14.69
CA GLY A 609 7.02 -13.24 13.99
C GLY A 609 6.67 -14.20 12.86
N GLY A 610 5.58 -13.92 12.19
CA GLY A 610 5.06 -14.74 11.10
C GLY A 610 3.82 -14.12 10.45
N PRO A 611 3.21 -14.81 9.48
CA PRO A 611 2.00 -14.32 8.81
C PRO A 611 0.83 -14.16 9.79
N ASP A 612 0.03 -13.12 9.59
CA ASP A 612 -1.22 -12.83 10.31
C ASP A 612 -1.12 -12.82 11.85
N ILE A 613 0.04 -12.46 12.41
CA ILE A 613 0.17 -12.13 13.84
C ILE A 613 0.52 -10.65 14.01
N TYR A 614 0.41 -10.11 15.24
CA TYR A 614 0.71 -8.68 15.48
C TYR A 614 2.13 -8.29 15.09
N ARG A 615 3.11 -9.17 15.34
CA ARG A 615 4.45 -9.09 14.78
C ARG A 615 4.46 -9.75 13.40
N ALA A 616 3.84 -9.10 12.42
CA ALA A 616 3.71 -9.65 11.08
C ALA A 616 5.05 -9.68 10.34
N VAL A 617 5.41 -10.85 9.86
CA VAL A 617 6.59 -11.06 8.99
C VAL A 617 6.20 -12.08 7.92
N TYR A 618 6.23 -11.65 6.67
CA TYR A 618 5.97 -12.51 5.52
C TYR A 618 7.28 -12.77 4.79
N GLY A 619 7.61 -14.01 4.57
CA GLY A 619 8.85 -14.46 3.96
C GLY A 619 8.65 -15.15 2.63
N VAL A 620 9.60 -14.97 1.72
CA VAL A 620 9.73 -15.74 0.48
C VAL A 620 10.72 -16.87 0.70
N GLN A 621 10.30 -18.10 0.36
CA GLN A 621 11.12 -19.28 0.49
C GLN A 621 12.32 -19.20 -0.47
N GLN A 622 13.50 -19.50 0.07
CA GLN A 622 14.77 -19.53 -0.66
C GLN A 622 15.17 -20.98 -0.98
N ASP A 623 16.15 -21.15 -1.87
CA ASP A 623 16.66 -22.46 -2.28
C ASP A 623 17.30 -23.26 -1.12
N ASP A 624 17.73 -22.58 -0.05
CA ASP A 624 18.27 -23.19 1.17
C ASP A 624 17.18 -23.60 2.19
N GLY A 625 15.90 -23.46 1.81
CA GLY A 625 14.74 -23.77 2.66
C GLY A 625 14.39 -22.70 3.67
N THR A 626 15.17 -21.62 3.78
CA THR A 626 14.84 -20.48 4.66
C THR A 626 13.76 -19.60 4.05
N LEU A 627 13.08 -18.83 4.90
CA LEU A 627 12.21 -17.72 4.50
C LEU A 627 12.97 -16.40 4.67
N THR A 628 13.10 -15.62 3.60
CA THR A 628 13.62 -14.25 3.70
C THR A 628 12.46 -13.27 3.80
N ALA A 629 12.40 -12.50 4.89
CA ALA A 629 11.38 -11.49 5.11
C ALA A 629 11.41 -10.42 4.01
N VAL A 630 10.26 -10.15 3.38
CA VAL A 630 10.10 -9.19 2.28
C VAL A 630 8.89 -8.28 2.45
N ASP A 631 8.04 -8.60 3.41
CA ASP A 631 6.76 -7.92 3.67
C ASP A 631 6.37 -8.11 5.14
N GLY A 632 5.38 -7.36 5.60
CA GLY A 632 4.86 -7.41 6.96
C GLY A 632 5.06 -6.07 7.67
N ASP A 633 5.42 -6.13 8.96
CA ASP A 633 5.76 -4.93 9.72
C ASP A 633 6.81 -4.10 8.96
N THR A 634 6.48 -2.85 8.66
CA THR A 634 7.40 -1.93 7.99
C THR A 634 7.62 -0.71 8.86
N PHE A 635 6.83 0.35 8.63
CA PHE A 635 6.81 1.52 9.48
C PHE A 635 5.85 1.28 10.66
N ILE A 636 6.39 1.34 11.87
CA ILE A 636 5.62 1.25 13.11
C ILE A 636 5.82 2.54 13.88
N MET A 637 4.72 3.16 14.35
CA MET A 637 4.77 4.33 15.22
C MET A 637 3.80 4.15 16.39
N ILE A 638 4.23 4.51 17.58
CA ILE A 638 3.38 4.64 18.76
C ILE A 638 3.37 6.11 19.16
N VAL A 639 2.18 6.70 19.16
CA VAL A 639 1.94 8.09 19.55
C VAL A 639 1.25 8.09 20.91
N THR A 640 1.69 8.96 21.80
CA THR A 640 1.15 9.09 23.14
C THR A 640 0.93 10.56 23.48
N TRP A 641 -0.28 10.91 23.86
CA TRP A 641 -0.60 12.14 24.58
C TRP A 641 -0.82 11.77 26.04
N ASP A 642 0.01 12.30 26.92
CA ASP A 642 -0.13 12.06 28.36
C ASP A 642 -1.41 12.74 28.91
N LYS A 643 -1.73 12.54 30.19
CA LYS A 643 -2.91 13.12 30.82
C LYS A 643 -2.98 14.66 30.78
N SER A 644 -1.87 15.33 30.43
CA SER A 644 -1.81 16.78 30.25
C SER A 644 -1.93 17.20 28.78
N GLY A 645 -2.04 16.24 27.86
CA GLY A 645 -2.04 16.46 26.41
C GLY A 645 -0.65 16.56 25.81
N LYS A 646 0.43 16.33 26.59
CA LYS A 646 1.79 16.40 26.08
C LYS A 646 2.09 15.22 25.17
N LEU A 647 2.48 15.55 23.93
CA LEU A 647 2.81 14.60 22.88
C LEU A 647 4.21 13.97 23.06
N SER A 648 4.30 12.68 22.84
CA SER A 648 5.52 11.94 22.59
C SER A 648 5.27 10.82 21.59
N SER A 649 6.26 10.49 20.76
CA SER A 649 6.13 9.38 19.81
C SER A 649 7.44 8.61 19.64
N GLN A 650 7.30 7.35 19.28
CA GLN A 650 8.39 6.43 18.94
C GLN A 650 8.07 5.78 17.61
N SER A 651 9.10 5.47 16.82
CA SER A 651 8.96 4.80 15.53
C SER A 651 10.05 3.76 15.32
N ILE A 652 9.85 2.91 14.34
CA ILE A 652 10.85 2.01 13.78
C ILE A 652 10.54 1.72 12.31
N HIS A 653 11.56 1.72 11.48
CA HIS A 653 11.51 1.26 10.10
C HIS A 653 12.26 -0.07 9.97
N GLN A 654 11.83 -0.97 9.07
CA GLN A 654 12.48 -2.28 8.93
C GLN A 654 13.95 -2.19 8.47
N TYR A 655 14.29 -1.17 7.68
CA TYR A 655 15.64 -0.99 7.15
C TYR A 655 16.36 0.20 7.77
N GLY A 656 16.04 1.38 7.34
CA GLY A 656 16.59 2.69 7.66
C GLY A 656 15.98 3.72 6.73
N SER A 657 16.40 4.98 6.77
CA SER A 657 15.85 6.04 5.92
C SER A 657 16.30 5.95 4.46
N ALA A 658 17.50 5.41 4.18
CA ALA A 658 18.03 5.31 2.82
C ALA A 658 17.71 3.95 2.20
N THR A 659 16.46 3.71 1.83
CA THR A 659 15.94 2.39 1.43
C THR A 659 16.67 1.76 0.24
N LEU A 660 17.11 2.53 -0.74
CA LEU A 660 17.79 1.98 -1.93
C LEU A 660 19.25 2.42 -2.09
N ASP A 661 19.81 3.20 -1.19
CA ASP A 661 21.22 3.57 -1.22
C ASP A 661 22.07 2.64 -0.33
N ALA A 662 22.57 1.56 -0.92
CA ALA A 662 23.42 0.59 -0.23
C ALA A 662 24.76 1.16 0.28
N SER A 663 25.16 2.36 -0.15
CA SER A 663 26.35 3.04 0.32
C SER A 663 26.09 3.91 1.56
N SER A 664 24.83 4.20 1.86
CA SER A 664 24.44 4.99 3.02
C SER A 664 24.63 4.23 4.34
N ALA A 665 25.03 4.94 5.39
CA ALA A 665 25.03 4.41 6.75
C ALA A 665 23.62 4.01 7.21
N HIS A 666 22.57 4.66 6.64
CA HIS A 666 21.17 4.45 6.98
C HIS A 666 20.45 3.45 6.04
N TYR A 667 21.21 2.60 5.33
CA TYR A 667 20.66 1.53 4.50
C TYR A 667 20.00 0.42 5.32
N ALA A 668 20.56 0.11 6.49
CA ALA A 668 20.14 -1.00 7.33
C ALA A 668 20.37 -0.76 8.85
N ASP A 669 20.58 0.46 9.27
CA ASP A 669 20.95 0.80 10.65
C ASP A 669 19.81 0.56 11.65
N GLN A 670 18.54 0.65 11.22
CA GLN A 670 17.39 0.34 12.06
C GLN A 670 17.05 -1.16 12.09
N SER A 671 17.56 -1.97 11.16
CA SER A 671 17.26 -3.41 11.08
C SER A 671 17.60 -4.19 12.37
N PRO A 672 18.72 -3.95 13.07
CA PRO A 672 19.00 -4.61 14.36
C PRO A 672 18.01 -4.24 15.46
N LEU A 673 17.47 -3.02 15.49
CA LEU A 673 16.39 -2.62 16.42
C LEU A 673 15.08 -3.28 16.04
N PHE A 674 14.76 -3.27 14.73
CA PHE A 674 13.55 -3.86 14.20
C PHE A 674 13.41 -5.35 14.53
N VAL A 675 14.47 -6.16 14.34
CA VAL A 675 14.40 -7.60 14.67
C VAL A 675 14.31 -7.84 16.19
N ARG A 676 14.83 -6.92 17.03
CA ARG A 676 14.70 -6.96 18.48
C ARG A 676 13.43 -6.30 19.02
N MET A 677 12.51 -5.89 18.16
CA MET A 677 11.25 -5.22 18.54
C MET A 677 11.48 -3.96 19.40
N GLN A 678 12.54 -3.23 19.10
CA GLN A 678 12.92 -1.97 19.75
C GLN A 678 12.52 -0.80 18.86
N MET A 679 12.18 0.32 19.46
CA MET A 679 11.78 1.55 18.78
C MET A 679 12.69 2.70 19.18
N LYS A 680 12.88 3.65 18.25
CA LYS A 680 13.61 4.90 18.47
C LYS A 680 12.64 6.04 18.78
N PRO A 681 13.06 7.11 19.47
CA PRO A 681 12.25 8.31 19.63
C PRO A 681 12.05 9.02 18.28
N VAL A 682 10.91 9.69 18.14
CA VAL A 682 10.68 10.68 17.09
C VAL A 682 10.95 12.05 17.69
N TRP A 683 11.95 12.75 17.18
CA TRP A 683 12.29 14.10 17.62
C TRP A 683 11.42 15.11 16.89
N PHE A 684 10.18 15.25 17.35
CA PHE A 684 9.15 16.01 16.66
C PHE A 684 9.38 17.53 16.71
N THR A 685 9.95 18.05 17.81
CA THR A 685 10.22 19.48 17.99
C THR A 685 11.71 19.79 17.86
N GLU A 686 12.06 21.05 17.51
CA GLU A 686 13.45 21.48 17.44
C GLU A 686 14.22 21.28 18.76
N SER A 687 13.56 21.45 19.90
CA SER A 687 14.17 21.21 21.21
C SER A 687 14.50 19.74 21.45
N GLN A 688 13.67 18.83 20.96
CA GLN A 688 13.93 17.38 21.02
C GLN A 688 15.03 16.97 20.04
N LEU A 689 15.08 17.58 18.86
CA LEU A 689 16.06 17.28 17.81
C LEU A 689 17.48 17.76 18.18
N LYS A 690 17.59 18.77 19.08
CA LYS A 690 18.87 19.35 19.49
C LYS A 690 19.78 18.28 20.10
N GLY A 691 20.99 18.12 19.53
CA GLY A 691 21.96 17.10 19.94
C GLY A 691 21.86 15.77 19.21
N HIS A 692 20.89 15.63 18.31
CA HIS A 692 20.65 14.42 17.51
C HIS A 692 20.77 14.69 16.00
N ILE A 693 21.25 15.86 15.59
CA ILE A 693 21.44 16.24 14.20
C ILE A 693 22.77 15.68 13.71
N GLU A 694 22.73 14.83 12.70
CA GLU A 694 23.90 14.31 12.01
C GLU A 694 24.33 15.20 10.85
N ARG A 695 23.34 15.68 10.05
CA ARG A 695 23.58 16.52 8.89
C ARG A 695 22.58 17.66 8.85
N ASP A 696 23.04 18.88 8.51
CA ASP A 696 22.20 20.08 8.41
C ASP A 696 22.61 20.85 7.16
N TYR A 697 21.71 20.99 6.19
CA TYR A 697 22.02 21.49 4.86
C TYR A 697 20.80 22.09 4.15
N ARG A 698 21.07 22.77 3.03
CA ARG A 698 20.07 23.21 2.06
C ARG A 698 20.17 22.36 0.79
N PRO A 699 19.05 22.09 0.07
CA PRO A 699 19.10 21.41 -1.21
C PRO A 699 20.13 21.99 -2.16
N GLY A 700 21.01 21.13 -2.70
CA GLY A 700 22.08 21.52 -3.62
C GLY A 700 23.37 22.08 -2.97
N GLN A 701 23.47 22.04 -1.63
CA GLN A 701 24.68 22.46 -0.90
C GLN A 701 25.45 21.27 -0.32
#